data_4c1a4a3b51533b38867f6409f9153097
#
_entry.id   4c1a4a3b51533b38867f6409f9153097
#
_cell.length_a   1.000
_cell.length_b   1.000
_cell.length_c   1.000
_cell.angle_alpha   90.00
_cell.angle_beta   90.00
_cell.angle_gamma   90.00
#
_symmetry.space_group_name_H-M   'P 1'
#
loop_
_entity.id
_entity.type
_entity.pdbx_description
1 polymer ?
#
loop_
_entity_poly.entity_id
_entity_poly.type
_entity_poly.pdbx_seq_one_letter_code
_entity_poly.pdbx_strand_id
1 'polypeptide(L)'
;MMRRAASQTVASLRGYASPVNPALRLPVVASLISPGRFASSAAASPLVCRDAIVKAVTAKAVFDEKIVESLANTFVNGLEKSSYPLNFSQEEMVAHVQGLLTAEARFRMGDSFEYVHENRRNAFYICRNEPQKKLRMLRKMAQFVSRNEDPKLGSNTHHYVSEDRNFAIYTASIEPFIENTNTEMHVDPENPALPTQTAERQLTERQKEIVRGLLHRQLSSVFPVFHIEEVSKGQVSFTMATMLERTNYVTWLLSIFQEIAGAEVMTGVSYSFANRVQIYGFEIRGAAAEQIAERASLVGLLPSRPFNALTRLHEAGALSCEETVFIDAAVIFAMYFTPSPTTDDYRHLKAILATEPNGVNRLNNLRSSLTQEVMSERYTGAVIALYPEFVKLIYEDFRLGSKPERRAAIAEKIMHRLREDDRAEYDRTLFMSFLKFNEVIIKHNFCKTEKAALAFRLNPEFLKELEFPRVPHGVFLFAGGQWRGFHIRFTDIARGGVRMIISKERNYRKNKRSVFQENYNLAYTQLLKNKDIPEGGSKGTILISSSYLNKFDEVRCRHIFLQYVDAMLDLIIPGEKGVVDRLKAEEIIFLGPDENTAGTFPAAGALYSKGRGYKAWKSFTTGKDPELGGIPHDVYGMTTHSVRAYVRCIYEKLGLRESEMRKFQTGGPDGDLGSNEVLRSKEKMVGMVDISASLHDPQGIDREELARLAHHRLPLREFRRSKLSPEGFLVLTEDRNVKLPDGTLVEDGSRMRDEFHFLKYSDADVFVPCGGRPRSVTLENVGKFLKVPDADGESMMEGKYANLSPEQLKFTIIVEGANLFISQDARVALEKCGVTLIKDASANKGGVTSSSLEVFAGLCLSDEEHAKYMSAKSATDAPEFYKRYVQEILQRIEENAKLEFNAIWREWEKDPNQPKTLIADALSRKNVQMRANVLSSDIFQNRDLVRYVMDQYALKTLKEVVPVDVMLERVPKNYQHAICAMWLASRYVYQTGVDSNEFDFFRYMTEVYANAAKSAK
;
A
#
# COMPACT_ATOMS: atom_id res chain seq x y z
N MET A 1 28.87 22.35 -14.07
CA MET A 1 28.68 21.84 -15.44
C MET A 1 27.38 21.04 -15.60
N MET A 2 26.96 20.22 -14.66
CA MET A 2 25.69 19.44 -14.78
C MET A 2 24.39 20.26 -14.84
N ARG A 3 24.34 21.46 -14.28
CA ARG A 3 23.15 22.34 -14.38
C ARG A 3 22.97 23.00 -15.78
N ARG A 4 24.00 23.08 -16.60
CA ARG A 4 23.91 23.68 -17.97
C ARG A 4 23.44 22.68 -19.02
N ALA A 5 23.76 21.40 -18.88
CA ALA A 5 23.32 20.36 -19.83
C ALA A 5 21.79 20.09 -19.72
N ALA A 6 21.25 20.13 -18.50
CA ALA A 6 19.79 19.97 -18.28
C ALA A 6 18.96 21.14 -18.85
N SER A 7 19.53 22.33 -19.00
CA SER A 7 18.83 23.50 -19.54
C SER A 7 18.74 23.49 -21.07
N GLN A 8 19.66 22.87 -21.79
CA GLN A 8 19.64 22.84 -23.26
C GLN A 8 18.66 21.79 -23.82
N THR A 9 18.52 20.64 -23.14
CA THR A 9 17.54 19.62 -23.55
C THR A 9 16.09 20.03 -23.27
N VAL A 10 15.87 20.91 -22.27
CA VAL A 10 14.55 21.49 -21.97
C VAL A 10 14.17 22.58 -22.97
N ALA A 11 15.14 23.24 -23.61
CA ALA A 11 14.89 24.28 -24.62
C ALA A 11 14.35 23.68 -25.93
N SER A 12 14.76 22.46 -26.33
CA SER A 12 14.26 21.80 -27.53
C SER A 12 12.80 21.29 -27.40
N LEU A 13 12.31 21.08 -26.17
CA LEU A 13 10.92 20.71 -25.90
C LEU A 13 9.99 21.90 -25.69
N ARG A 14 10.52 23.14 -25.61
CA ARG A 14 9.72 24.37 -25.57
C ARG A 14 9.31 24.91 -26.96
N GLY A 15 9.79 24.32 -28.03
CA GLY A 15 9.55 24.77 -29.41
C GLY A 15 8.15 24.52 -29.98
N TYR A 16 7.20 23.94 -29.23
CA TYR A 16 5.82 23.70 -29.67
C TYR A 16 4.73 24.42 -28.86
N ALA A 17 5.07 25.53 -28.24
CA ALA A 17 4.08 26.47 -27.74
C ALA A 17 4.27 27.79 -28.46
N SER A 18 3.60 27.97 -29.62
CA SER A 18 3.49 29.26 -30.27
C SER A 18 2.84 30.26 -29.31
N PRO A 19 3.36 31.47 -29.16
CA PRO A 19 2.73 32.50 -28.37
C PRO A 19 1.43 32.94 -29.08
N VAL A 20 0.30 32.75 -28.42
CA VAL A 20 -0.97 33.33 -28.85
C VAL A 20 -0.86 34.84 -28.69
N ASN A 21 -0.93 35.52 -29.81
CA ASN A 21 -0.93 36.99 -29.86
C ASN A 21 -2.13 37.57 -29.06
N PRO A 22 -1.94 38.42 -28.05
CA PRO A 22 -3.04 38.90 -27.20
C PRO A 22 -4.02 39.88 -27.88
N ALA A 23 -3.82 40.22 -29.17
CA ALA A 23 -4.50 41.36 -29.81
C ALA A 23 -5.87 41.03 -30.47
N LEU A 24 -6.39 39.82 -30.39
CA LEU A 24 -7.71 39.48 -30.93
C LEU A 24 -8.64 38.86 -29.87
N ARG A 25 -8.86 39.58 -28.77
CA ARG A 25 -10.04 39.33 -27.92
C ARG A 25 -11.21 40.14 -28.54
N LEU A 26 -12.08 39.42 -29.23
CA LEU A 26 -13.42 39.94 -29.48
C LEU A 26 -14.15 40.09 -28.14
N PRO A 27 -14.96 41.12 -27.94
CA PRO A 27 -15.64 41.34 -26.67
C PRO A 27 -16.55 40.19 -26.32
N VAL A 28 -16.30 39.58 -25.19
CA VAL A 28 -17.26 38.68 -24.54
C VAL A 28 -18.47 39.55 -24.17
N VAL A 29 -19.58 39.36 -24.87
CA VAL A 29 -20.85 39.93 -24.46
C VAL A 29 -21.29 39.22 -23.20
N ALA A 30 -20.87 39.72 -22.05
CA ALA A 30 -21.45 39.42 -20.77
C ALA A 30 -22.78 40.17 -20.68
N SER A 31 -23.86 39.53 -21.13
CA SER A 31 -25.22 40.01 -20.86
C SER A 31 -25.94 39.00 -19.96
N LEU A 32 -26.10 39.43 -18.71
CA LEU A 32 -27.26 39.24 -17.87
C LEU A 32 -28.13 37.98 -18.17
N ILE A 33 -27.87 36.89 -17.44
CA ILE A 33 -28.89 35.85 -17.26
C ILE A 33 -29.17 35.75 -15.76
N SER A 34 -30.37 36.25 -15.39
CA SER A 34 -30.99 36.00 -14.08
C SER A 34 -31.29 34.50 -13.94
N PRO A 35 -31.25 33.92 -12.73
CA PRO A 35 -31.57 32.50 -12.53
C PRO A 35 -33.07 32.28 -12.73
N GLY A 36 -33.49 31.89 -13.94
CA GLY A 36 -34.83 31.44 -14.25
C GLY A 36 -35.13 30.08 -13.62
N ARG A 37 -36.28 30.00 -12.93
CA ARG A 37 -36.84 28.75 -12.41
C ARG A 37 -37.04 27.76 -13.54
N PHE A 38 -36.58 26.53 -13.36
CA PHE A 38 -36.87 25.41 -14.25
C PHE A 38 -38.36 25.07 -14.18
N ALA A 39 -39.09 25.40 -15.21
CA ALA A 39 -40.39 24.81 -15.47
C ALA A 39 -40.16 23.53 -16.31
N SER A 40 -40.77 22.43 -15.90
CA SER A 40 -40.85 21.19 -16.65
C SER A 40 -41.67 21.44 -17.91
N SER A 41 -41.05 21.63 -19.06
CA SER A 41 -41.72 21.59 -20.33
C SER A 41 -41.44 20.25 -21.02
N ALA A 42 -42.47 19.61 -21.51
CA ALA A 42 -42.42 18.43 -22.34
C ALA A 42 -41.39 18.61 -23.48
N ALA A 43 -40.53 17.60 -23.67
CA ALA A 43 -39.55 17.61 -24.73
C ALA A 43 -40.21 17.93 -26.11
N ALA A 44 -39.85 19.09 -26.67
CA ALA A 44 -40.24 19.43 -28.02
C ALA A 44 -39.60 18.45 -29.01
N SER A 45 -40.33 18.09 -30.05
CA SER A 45 -39.79 17.22 -31.10
C SER A 45 -38.50 17.82 -31.69
N PRO A 46 -37.49 17.01 -32.08
CA PRO A 46 -36.23 17.48 -32.67
C PRO A 46 -36.45 18.43 -33.88
N LEU A 47 -37.52 18.24 -34.67
CA LEU A 47 -37.92 19.10 -35.76
C LEU A 47 -38.29 20.53 -35.32
N VAL A 48 -38.95 20.68 -34.19
CA VAL A 48 -39.30 22.00 -33.63
C VAL A 48 -38.05 22.73 -33.12
N CYS A 49 -37.07 22.03 -32.55
CA CYS A 49 -35.80 22.61 -32.20
C CYS A 49 -35.00 23.13 -33.40
N ARG A 50 -34.97 22.36 -34.49
CA ARG A 50 -34.24 22.72 -35.73
C ARG A 50 -34.71 24.06 -36.31
N ASP A 51 -35.99 24.19 -36.57
CA ASP A 51 -36.56 25.37 -37.25
C ASP A 51 -36.42 26.62 -36.35
N ALA A 52 -36.55 26.43 -35.04
CA ALA A 52 -36.31 27.51 -34.10
C ALA A 52 -34.82 27.95 -34.07
N ILE A 53 -33.87 27.00 -34.20
CA ILE A 53 -32.43 27.27 -34.25
C ILE A 53 -32.11 28.02 -35.55
N VAL A 54 -32.58 27.52 -36.69
CA VAL A 54 -32.38 28.14 -37.99
C VAL A 54 -32.90 29.56 -37.99
N LYS A 55 -34.14 29.78 -37.56
CA LYS A 55 -34.76 31.08 -37.46
C LYS A 55 -33.96 32.05 -36.53
N ALA A 56 -33.51 31.58 -35.40
CA ALA A 56 -32.77 32.38 -34.44
C ALA A 56 -31.36 32.76 -34.94
N VAL A 57 -30.70 31.86 -35.69
CA VAL A 57 -29.38 32.13 -36.26
C VAL A 57 -29.48 33.05 -37.46
N THR A 58 -30.45 32.83 -38.33
CA THR A 58 -30.70 33.65 -39.53
C THR A 58 -31.14 35.07 -39.17
N ALA A 59 -31.93 35.25 -38.11
CA ALA A 59 -32.37 36.54 -37.61
C ALA A 59 -31.22 37.49 -37.22
N LYS A 60 -30.02 36.96 -36.99
CA LYS A 60 -28.82 37.78 -36.69
C LYS A 60 -28.10 38.30 -37.96
N ALA A 61 -28.53 37.92 -39.15
CA ALA A 61 -28.08 38.38 -40.49
C ALA A 61 -26.54 38.31 -40.71
N VAL A 62 -25.83 37.45 -40.07
CA VAL A 62 -24.36 37.28 -40.22
C VAL A 62 -24.02 36.23 -41.30
N PHE A 63 -24.89 35.24 -41.52
CA PHE A 63 -24.65 34.13 -42.41
C PHE A 63 -25.84 33.95 -43.36
N ASP A 64 -25.58 33.47 -44.57
CA ASP A 64 -26.59 33.13 -45.56
C ASP A 64 -27.52 32.03 -45.04
N GLU A 65 -28.83 32.17 -45.23
CA GLU A 65 -29.87 31.28 -44.72
C GLU A 65 -29.66 29.82 -45.17
N LYS A 66 -29.26 29.60 -46.44
CA LYS A 66 -29.02 28.26 -46.99
C LYS A 66 -27.83 27.57 -46.32
N ILE A 67 -26.79 28.34 -45.94
CA ILE A 67 -25.63 27.83 -45.25
C ILE A 67 -26.02 27.47 -43.81
N VAL A 68 -26.82 28.31 -43.16
CA VAL A 68 -27.35 28.06 -41.81
C VAL A 68 -28.23 26.82 -41.83
N GLU A 69 -29.15 26.71 -42.78
CA GLU A 69 -30.02 25.53 -42.94
C GLU A 69 -29.21 24.25 -43.14
N SER A 70 -28.26 24.28 -44.08
CA SER A 70 -27.41 23.11 -44.36
C SER A 70 -26.64 22.63 -43.16
N LEU A 71 -25.99 23.52 -42.43
CA LEU A 71 -25.19 23.18 -41.26
C LEU A 71 -26.09 22.78 -40.08
N ALA A 72 -27.20 23.49 -39.86
CA ALA A 72 -28.15 23.14 -38.79
C ALA A 72 -28.80 21.78 -39.06
N ASN A 73 -29.15 21.47 -40.33
CA ASN A 73 -29.64 20.16 -40.73
C ASN A 73 -28.63 19.06 -40.44
N THR A 74 -27.40 19.20 -40.91
CA THR A 74 -26.33 18.23 -40.68
C THR A 74 -26.04 18.03 -39.17
N PHE A 75 -26.03 19.12 -38.43
CA PHE A 75 -25.71 19.11 -37.00
C PHE A 75 -26.88 18.55 -36.17
N VAL A 76 -28.10 19.05 -36.36
CA VAL A 76 -29.27 18.64 -35.56
C VAL A 76 -29.72 17.23 -35.94
N ASN A 77 -29.78 16.88 -37.22
CA ASN A 77 -30.14 15.55 -37.65
C ASN A 77 -29.08 14.52 -37.27
N GLY A 78 -27.79 14.87 -37.36
CA GLY A 78 -26.69 14.00 -36.92
C GLY A 78 -26.67 13.74 -35.42
N LEU A 79 -27.33 14.59 -34.62
CA LEU A 79 -27.44 14.44 -33.16
C LEU A 79 -28.83 14.06 -32.66
N GLU A 80 -29.80 13.85 -33.56
CA GLU A 80 -31.20 13.56 -33.25
C GLU A 80 -31.36 12.36 -32.30
N LYS A 81 -30.56 11.32 -32.52
CA LYS A 81 -30.54 10.10 -31.69
C LYS A 81 -29.62 10.20 -30.49
N SER A 82 -28.99 11.34 -30.31
CA SER A 82 -28.03 11.57 -29.23
C SER A 82 -28.67 12.23 -28.03
N SER A 83 -27.95 12.30 -26.91
CA SER A 83 -28.36 13.02 -25.70
C SER A 83 -28.20 14.55 -25.80
N TYR A 84 -27.68 15.05 -26.93
CA TYR A 84 -27.39 16.46 -27.09
C TYR A 84 -28.60 17.36 -26.87
N PRO A 85 -29.79 17.09 -27.44
CA PRO A 85 -30.97 17.90 -27.21
C PRO A 85 -31.49 17.89 -25.77
N LEU A 86 -31.10 16.90 -24.97
CA LEU A 86 -31.48 16.78 -23.56
C LEU A 86 -30.57 17.57 -22.62
N ASN A 87 -29.34 17.84 -23.06
CA ASN A 87 -28.29 18.45 -22.23
C ASN A 87 -28.17 19.96 -22.42
N PHE A 88 -28.64 20.49 -23.54
CA PHE A 88 -28.45 21.91 -23.87
C PHE A 88 -29.76 22.61 -24.12
N SER A 89 -29.87 23.83 -23.62
CA SER A 89 -31.01 24.71 -23.92
C SER A 89 -31.01 25.13 -25.40
N GLN A 90 -32.15 25.57 -25.88
CA GLN A 90 -32.27 26.09 -27.27
C GLN A 90 -31.31 27.25 -27.53
N GLU A 91 -31.11 28.13 -26.53
CA GLU A 91 -30.14 29.26 -26.63
C GLU A 91 -28.71 28.78 -26.76
N GLU A 92 -28.31 27.75 -25.99
CA GLU A 92 -26.98 27.14 -26.11
C GLU A 92 -26.82 26.45 -27.46
N MET A 93 -27.81 25.73 -27.96
CA MET A 93 -27.78 25.12 -29.26
C MET A 93 -27.64 26.15 -30.39
N VAL A 94 -28.34 27.29 -30.32
CA VAL A 94 -28.18 28.42 -31.21
C VAL A 94 -26.73 28.96 -31.16
N ALA A 95 -26.14 29.12 -29.97
CA ALA A 95 -24.78 29.54 -29.81
C ALA A 95 -23.78 28.54 -30.40
N HIS A 96 -24.05 27.26 -30.28
CA HIS A 96 -23.24 26.17 -30.86
C HIS A 96 -23.25 26.23 -32.37
N VAL A 97 -24.43 26.37 -33.02
CA VAL A 97 -24.55 26.47 -34.47
C VAL A 97 -23.85 27.74 -35.01
N GLN A 98 -23.97 28.88 -34.30
CA GLN A 98 -23.22 30.09 -34.65
C GLN A 98 -21.71 29.92 -34.53
N GLY A 99 -21.27 29.27 -33.47
CA GLY A 99 -19.86 28.92 -33.26
C GLY A 99 -19.32 28.01 -34.35
N LEU A 100 -20.11 27.04 -34.79
CA LEU A 100 -19.77 26.13 -35.90
C LEU A 100 -19.67 26.85 -37.23
N LEU A 101 -20.61 27.73 -37.53
CA LEU A 101 -20.54 28.57 -38.76
C LEU A 101 -19.28 29.44 -38.74
N THR A 102 -18.95 30.04 -37.61
CA THR A 102 -17.73 30.83 -37.43
C THR A 102 -16.46 29.96 -37.59
N ALA A 103 -16.44 28.77 -37.05
CA ALA A 103 -15.31 27.84 -37.16
C ALA A 103 -15.15 27.34 -38.64
N GLU A 104 -16.24 27.10 -39.34
CA GLU A 104 -16.23 26.74 -40.77
C GLU A 104 -15.71 27.89 -41.63
N ALA A 105 -16.13 29.11 -41.36
CA ALA A 105 -15.64 30.30 -42.06
C ALA A 105 -14.12 30.46 -41.85
N ARG A 106 -13.64 30.32 -40.61
CA ARG A 106 -12.21 30.38 -40.32
C ARG A 106 -11.43 29.25 -41.00
N PHE A 107 -11.97 28.06 -41.01
CA PHE A 107 -11.35 26.91 -41.67
C PHE A 107 -11.13 27.15 -43.17
N ARG A 108 -12.12 27.75 -43.87
CA ARG A 108 -11.99 28.16 -45.28
C ARG A 108 -10.91 29.23 -45.49
N MET A 109 -10.52 29.96 -44.41
CA MET A 109 -9.42 30.93 -44.42
C MET A 109 -8.07 30.29 -44.05
N GLY A 110 -7.99 28.98 -43.90
CA GLY A 110 -6.75 28.25 -43.58
C GLY A 110 -6.50 27.97 -42.09
N ASP A 111 -7.42 28.32 -41.23
CA ASP A 111 -7.35 27.96 -39.80
C ASP A 111 -7.77 26.52 -39.51
N SER A 112 -7.46 26.03 -38.30
CA SER A 112 -7.98 24.73 -37.87
C SER A 112 -9.46 24.82 -37.49
N PHE A 113 -10.24 23.82 -37.90
CA PHE A 113 -11.64 23.71 -37.48
C PHE A 113 -11.74 23.19 -36.09
N GLU A 114 -11.93 24.10 -35.13
CA GLU A 114 -12.13 23.80 -33.71
C GLU A 114 -13.10 24.81 -33.11
N TYR A 115 -14.07 24.32 -32.31
CA TYR A 115 -14.94 25.16 -31.52
C TYR A 115 -15.04 24.63 -30.09
N VAL A 116 -15.01 25.54 -29.13
CA VAL A 116 -15.06 25.23 -27.69
C VAL A 116 -16.01 26.21 -27.01
N HIS A 117 -16.99 25.66 -26.29
CA HIS A 117 -17.89 26.41 -25.43
C HIS A 117 -17.91 25.76 -24.04
N GLU A 118 -17.57 26.49 -23.01
CA GLU A 118 -17.60 26.06 -21.61
C GLU A 118 -18.38 27.06 -20.78
N ASN A 119 -19.29 26.59 -19.95
CA ASN A 119 -19.90 27.35 -18.86
C ASN A 119 -19.61 26.64 -17.52
N ARG A 120 -20.29 27.01 -16.43
CA ARG A 120 -20.04 26.40 -15.09
C ARG A 120 -20.43 24.94 -15.01
N ARG A 121 -21.40 24.47 -15.81
CA ARG A 121 -21.96 23.12 -15.70
C ARG A 121 -21.85 22.30 -16.97
N ASN A 122 -21.77 22.95 -18.13
CA ASN A 122 -21.81 22.28 -19.41
C ASN A 122 -20.61 22.71 -20.26
N ALA A 123 -20.13 21.75 -21.05
CA ALA A 123 -19.08 22.01 -22.04
C ALA A 123 -19.42 21.34 -23.36
N PHE A 124 -19.10 22.00 -24.46
CA PHE A 124 -19.28 21.53 -25.82
C PHE A 124 -17.98 21.77 -26.61
N TYR A 125 -17.51 20.71 -27.25
CA TYR A 125 -16.29 20.74 -28.05
C TYR A 125 -16.57 20.07 -29.40
N ILE A 126 -16.07 20.65 -30.47
CA ILE A 126 -16.12 20.02 -31.81
C ILE A 126 -14.79 20.25 -32.51
N CYS A 127 -14.36 19.25 -33.29
CA CYS A 127 -13.19 19.32 -34.15
C CYS A 127 -13.36 18.42 -35.39
N ARG A 128 -12.45 18.53 -36.37
CA ARG A 128 -12.34 17.53 -37.43
C ARG A 128 -12.03 16.14 -36.84
N ASN A 129 -12.55 15.11 -37.41
CA ASN A 129 -12.39 13.71 -37.03
C ASN A 129 -10.97 13.20 -37.36
N GLU A 130 -9.97 13.90 -36.87
CA GLU A 130 -8.55 13.59 -36.99
C GLU A 130 -8.00 13.16 -35.63
N PRO A 131 -7.14 12.12 -35.54
CA PRO A 131 -6.70 11.55 -34.25
C PRO A 131 -6.10 12.59 -33.28
N GLN A 132 -5.21 13.46 -33.75
CA GLN A 132 -4.58 14.47 -32.91
C GLN A 132 -5.54 15.56 -32.39
N LYS A 133 -6.50 15.96 -33.24
CA LYS A 133 -7.51 16.96 -32.86
C LYS A 133 -8.51 16.37 -31.87
N LYS A 134 -8.95 15.12 -32.08
CA LYS A 134 -9.79 14.38 -31.14
C LYS A 134 -9.15 14.31 -29.77
N LEU A 135 -7.88 13.90 -29.71
CA LEU A 135 -7.15 13.79 -28.46
C LEU A 135 -7.05 15.14 -27.72
N ARG A 136 -6.85 16.24 -28.44
CA ARG A 136 -6.82 17.58 -27.87
C ARG A 136 -8.16 17.98 -27.24
N MET A 137 -9.28 17.70 -27.92
CA MET A 137 -10.63 17.99 -27.40
C MET A 137 -10.96 17.12 -26.17
N LEU A 138 -10.64 15.84 -26.23
CA LEU A 138 -10.78 14.93 -25.08
C LEU A 138 -10.01 15.41 -23.83
N ARG A 139 -8.79 15.90 -24.04
CA ARG A 139 -8.00 16.48 -22.93
C ARG A 139 -8.66 17.73 -22.35
N LYS A 140 -9.23 18.62 -23.19
CA LYS A 140 -9.99 19.77 -22.71
C LYS A 140 -11.23 19.35 -21.93
N MET A 141 -11.98 18.38 -22.43
CA MET A 141 -13.15 17.83 -21.74
C MET A 141 -12.76 17.22 -20.38
N ALA A 142 -11.71 16.42 -20.33
CA ALA A 142 -11.18 15.85 -19.07
C ALA A 142 -10.74 16.94 -18.07
N GLN A 143 -10.11 18.02 -18.56
CA GLN A 143 -9.75 19.17 -17.72
C GLN A 143 -10.97 19.92 -17.21
N PHE A 144 -12.03 20.04 -18.00
CA PHE A 144 -13.29 20.65 -17.57
C PHE A 144 -13.93 19.81 -16.44
N VAL A 145 -14.05 18.50 -16.61
CA VAL A 145 -14.58 17.59 -15.59
C VAL A 145 -13.74 17.70 -14.30
N SER A 146 -12.42 17.60 -14.41
CA SER A 146 -11.51 17.67 -13.24
C SER A 146 -11.57 18.99 -12.49
N ARG A 147 -11.76 20.14 -13.17
CA ARG A 147 -11.90 21.44 -12.53
C ARG A 147 -13.19 21.62 -11.73
N ASN A 148 -14.20 20.82 -12.03
CA ASN A 148 -15.52 20.87 -11.43
C ASN A 148 -15.82 19.65 -10.55
N GLU A 149 -14.79 18.91 -10.12
CA GLU A 149 -14.93 17.76 -9.22
C GLU A 149 -15.49 18.20 -7.86
N ASP A 150 -16.67 17.69 -7.52
CA ASP A 150 -17.34 17.85 -6.23
C ASP A 150 -17.97 16.49 -5.85
N PRO A 151 -17.80 15.98 -4.62
CA PRO A 151 -18.38 14.71 -4.19
C PRO A 151 -19.91 14.63 -4.27
N LYS A 152 -20.59 15.79 -4.36
CA LYS A 152 -22.04 15.88 -4.46
C LYS A 152 -22.55 15.97 -5.88
N LEU A 153 -21.63 16.08 -6.85
CA LEU A 153 -21.97 16.25 -8.26
C LEU A 153 -21.47 15.08 -9.07
N GLY A 154 -22.26 14.63 -10.02
CA GLY A 154 -21.87 13.67 -11.03
C GLY A 154 -21.46 14.35 -12.33
N SER A 155 -20.59 13.70 -13.09
CA SER A 155 -20.21 14.11 -14.43
C SER A 155 -20.78 13.14 -15.47
N ASN A 156 -21.31 13.69 -16.55
CA ASN A 156 -21.73 12.93 -17.72
C ASN A 156 -20.98 13.44 -18.93
N THR A 157 -20.41 12.54 -19.73
CA THR A 157 -19.73 12.92 -20.96
C THR A 157 -20.25 12.12 -22.14
N HIS A 158 -20.26 12.74 -23.30
CA HIS A 158 -20.69 12.09 -24.53
C HIS A 158 -19.70 12.41 -25.66
N HIS A 159 -19.48 11.42 -26.50
CA HIS A 159 -18.69 11.50 -27.70
C HIS A 159 -19.53 11.02 -28.88
N TYR A 160 -19.52 11.77 -29.95
CA TYR A 160 -20.20 11.45 -31.18
C TYR A 160 -19.28 11.69 -32.38
N VAL A 161 -19.41 10.86 -33.38
CA VAL A 161 -18.84 11.13 -34.72
C VAL A 161 -20.00 11.43 -35.64
N SER A 162 -19.90 12.51 -36.43
CA SER A 162 -20.92 12.87 -37.40
C SER A 162 -21.15 11.76 -38.43
N GLU A 163 -22.36 11.66 -38.98
CA GLU A 163 -22.71 10.60 -39.98
C GLU A 163 -21.80 10.63 -41.22
N ASP A 164 -21.40 11.83 -41.66
CA ASP A 164 -20.43 12.04 -42.74
C ASP A 164 -18.97 11.78 -42.33
N ARG A 165 -18.75 11.42 -41.03
CA ARG A 165 -17.43 11.16 -40.39
C ARG A 165 -16.43 12.32 -40.45
N ASN A 166 -16.88 13.53 -40.76
CA ASN A 166 -16.01 14.70 -40.85
C ASN A 166 -15.69 15.32 -39.50
N PHE A 167 -16.59 15.18 -38.52
CA PHE A 167 -16.50 15.85 -37.21
C PHE A 167 -16.59 14.87 -36.04
N ALA A 168 -15.85 15.19 -34.98
CA ALA A 168 -16.00 14.61 -33.67
C ALA A 168 -16.52 15.66 -32.70
N ILE A 169 -17.55 15.32 -31.95
CA ILE A 169 -18.27 16.18 -31.02
C ILE A 169 -18.14 15.58 -29.61
N TYR A 170 -17.83 16.41 -28.64
CA TYR A 170 -17.71 16.04 -27.24
C TYR A 170 -18.57 16.96 -26.41
N THR A 171 -19.34 16.41 -25.48
CA THR A 171 -20.12 17.17 -24.51
C THR A 171 -19.81 16.69 -23.11
N ALA A 172 -19.85 17.60 -22.14
CA ALA A 172 -19.77 17.25 -20.73
C ALA A 172 -20.80 18.06 -19.95
N SER A 173 -21.45 17.42 -18.97
CA SER A 173 -22.34 18.08 -18.02
C SER A 173 -21.96 17.69 -16.59
N ILE A 174 -22.09 18.65 -15.67
CA ILE A 174 -21.85 18.48 -14.24
C ILE A 174 -23.18 18.79 -13.53
N GLU A 175 -23.75 17.80 -12.85
CA GLU A 175 -25.08 17.93 -12.24
C GLU A 175 -25.19 17.18 -10.90
N PRO A 176 -26.09 17.58 -10.00
CA PRO A 176 -26.36 16.86 -8.77
C PRO A 176 -26.88 15.43 -9.05
N PHE A 177 -26.57 14.52 -8.15
CA PHE A 177 -27.27 13.22 -8.12
C PHE A 177 -28.75 13.42 -7.79
N ILE A 178 -29.62 12.47 -8.22
CA ILE A 178 -31.07 12.59 -8.11
C ILE A 178 -31.54 12.74 -6.66
N GLU A 179 -30.88 12.06 -5.72
CA GLU A 179 -31.18 12.19 -4.29
C GLU A 179 -29.96 12.66 -3.52
N ASN A 180 -30.16 13.64 -2.65
CA ASN A 180 -29.16 14.14 -1.71
C ASN A 180 -29.06 13.23 -0.47
N THR A 181 -28.93 11.94 -0.63
CA THR A 181 -28.63 11.06 0.49
C THR A 181 -27.21 11.29 0.93
N ASN A 182 -27.02 11.54 2.23
CA ASN A 182 -25.69 11.57 2.85
C ASN A 182 -24.94 10.31 2.42
N THR A 183 -23.95 10.50 1.60
CA THR A 183 -23.16 9.45 0.98
C THR A 183 -22.15 8.88 1.97
N GLU A 184 -22.61 8.32 3.06
CA GLU A 184 -21.89 7.24 3.70
C GLU A 184 -22.16 6.01 2.84
N MET A 185 -21.09 5.50 2.24
CA MET A 185 -21.16 4.41 1.28
C MET A 185 -21.50 3.09 1.95
N HIS A 186 -22.71 2.95 2.44
CA HIS A 186 -23.33 1.65 2.58
C HIS A 186 -23.82 1.24 1.19
N VAL A 187 -23.04 0.39 0.57
CA VAL A 187 -23.42 -0.28 -0.65
C VAL A 187 -24.49 -1.30 -0.26
N ASP A 188 -25.74 -0.85 -0.31
CA ASP A 188 -26.89 -1.74 -0.23
C ASP A 188 -27.03 -2.45 -1.59
N PRO A 189 -26.83 -3.78 -1.67
CA PRO A 189 -27.00 -4.51 -2.93
C PRO A 189 -28.39 -4.40 -3.52
N GLU A 190 -29.41 -4.10 -2.69
CA GLU A 190 -30.78 -3.94 -3.11
C GLU A 190 -31.12 -2.52 -3.57
N ASN A 191 -30.26 -1.54 -3.26
CA ASN A 191 -30.46 -0.14 -3.62
C ASN A 191 -29.33 0.30 -4.58
N PRO A 192 -29.54 0.22 -5.90
CA PRO A 192 -28.52 0.57 -6.87
C PRO A 192 -28.10 2.04 -6.71
N ALA A 193 -26.85 2.34 -7.05
CA ALA A 193 -26.32 3.69 -7.07
C ALA A 193 -27.25 4.65 -7.79
N LEU A 194 -27.44 5.85 -7.26
CA LEU A 194 -28.30 6.87 -7.85
C LEU A 194 -27.56 7.57 -8.99
N PRO A 195 -28.13 7.58 -10.20
CA PRO A 195 -27.56 8.29 -11.32
C PRO A 195 -27.87 9.79 -11.24
N THR A 196 -27.29 10.55 -12.14
CA THR A 196 -27.69 11.92 -12.47
C THR A 196 -28.99 11.93 -13.26
N GLN A 197 -29.67 13.08 -13.32
CA GLN A 197 -30.91 13.22 -14.11
C GLN A 197 -30.69 12.93 -15.60
N THR A 198 -29.53 13.35 -16.13
CA THR A 198 -29.17 13.10 -17.51
C THR A 198 -29.02 11.60 -17.77
N ALA A 199 -28.28 10.88 -16.93
CA ALA A 199 -28.11 9.43 -17.07
C ALA A 199 -29.45 8.69 -16.99
N GLU A 200 -30.32 9.05 -16.04
CA GLU A 200 -31.64 8.41 -15.89
C GLU A 200 -32.54 8.59 -17.13
N ARG A 201 -32.50 9.78 -17.74
CA ARG A 201 -33.30 10.08 -18.95
C ARG A 201 -32.76 9.44 -20.21
N GLN A 202 -31.46 9.24 -20.30
CA GLN A 202 -30.80 8.80 -21.55
C GLN A 202 -30.66 7.28 -21.64
N LEU A 203 -30.61 6.58 -20.54
CA LEU A 203 -30.49 5.13 -20.51
C LEU A 203 -31.83 4.50 -20.87
N THR A 204 -31.85 3.64 -21.90
CA THR A 204 -32.99 2.76 -22.19
C THR A 204 -33.15 1.73 -21.09
N GLU A 205 -34.34 1.13 -20.95
CA GLU A 205 -34.57 0.11 -19.89
C GLU A 205 -33.59 -1.06 -20.00
N ARG A 206 -33.24 -1.51 -21.19
CA ARG A 206 -32.20 -2.53 -21.40
C ARG A 206 -30.83 -2.06 -20.92
N GLN A 207 -30.44 -0.84 -21.22
CA GLN A 207 -29.17 -0.28 -20.76
C GLN A 207 -29.16 -0.10 -19.24
N LYS A 208 -30.28 0.29 -18.63
CA LYS A 208 -30.42 0.34 -17.17
C LYS A 208 -30.25 -1.03 -16.55
N GLU A 209 -30.75 -2.10 -17.13
CA GLU A 209 -30.57 -3.46 -16.67
C GLU A 209 -29.09 -3.88 -16.75
N ILE A 210 -28.42 -3.62 -17.88
CA ILE A 210 -26.97 -3.88 -18.03
C ILE A 210 -26.17 -3.09 -16.97
N VAL A 211 -26.47 -1.81 -16.80
CA VAL A 211 -25.79 -0.94 -15.84
C VAL A 211 -26.00 -1.43 -14.40
N ARG A 212 -27.23 -1.80 -14.00
CA ARG A 212 -27.49 -2.40 -12.69
C ARG A 212 -26.69 -3.67 -12.45
N GLY A 213 -26.65 -4.56 -13.45
CA GLY A 213 -25.83 -5.78 -13.38
C GLY A 213 -24.33 -5.50 -13.23
N LEU A 214 -23.81 -4.50 -13.96
CA LEU A 214 -22.43 -4.07 -13.85
C LEU A 214 -22.13 -3.39 -12.51
N LEU A 215 -23.03 -2.53 -12.02
CA LEU A 215 -22.90 -1.91 -10.70
C LEU A 215 -22.80 -2.97 -9.61
N HIS A 216 -23.69 -3.95 -9.61
CA HIS A 216 -23.67 -5.05 -8.65
C HIS A 216 -22.35 -5.86 -8.72
N ARG A 217 -21.89 -6.20 -9.94
CA ARG A 217 -20.62 -6.91 -10.13
C ARG A 217 -19.41 -6.07 -9.68
N GLN A 218 -19.42 -4.76 -9.94
CA GLN A 218 -18.31 -3.87 -9.56
C GLN A 218 -18.14 -3.75 -8.06
N LEU A 219 -19.22 -3.86 -7.27
CA LEU A 219 -19.14 -3.80 -5.82
C LEU A 219 -18.35 -4.96 -5.20
N SER A 220 -18.35 -6.11 -5.85
CA SER A 220 -17.60 -7.29 -5.44
C SER A 220 -16.27 -7.45 -6.17
N SER A 221 -15.97 -6.61 -7.18
CA SER A 221 -14.76 -6.68 -8.00
C SER A 221 -13.76 -5.58 -7.67
N VAL A 222 -12.48 -5.91 -7.75
CA VAL A 222 -11.35 -4.99 -7.56
C VAL A 222 -10.71 -4.51 -8.87
N PHE A 223 -11.22 -5.00 -9.98
CA PHE A 223 -10.86 -4.60 -11.33
C PHE A 223 -12.11 -4.15 -12.09
N PRO A 224 -11.98 -3.37 -13.19
CA PRO A 224 -13.11 -2.96 -14.00
C PRO A 224 -13.88 -4.16 -14.54
N VAL A 225 -15.19 -4.13 -14.44
CA VAL A 225 -16.08 -5.15 -15.02
C VAL A 225 -16.73 -4.61 -16.28
N PHE A 226 -16.97 -5.46 -17.26
CA PHE A 226 -17.56 -5.03 -18.52
C PHE A 226 -18.59 -6.02 -19.04
N HIS A 227 -19.47 -5.49 -19.89
CA HIS A 227 -20.44 -6.21 -20.70
C HIS A 227 -20.19 -5.89 -22.16
N ILE A 228 -20.12 -6.92 -22.99
CA ILE A 228 -19.91 -6.80 -24.43
C ILE A 228 -21.02 -7.55 -25.16
N GLU A 229 -21.62 -6.89 -26.12
CA GLU A 229 -22.71 -7.45 -26.93
C GLU A 229 -22.52 -7.11 -28.40
N GLU A 230 -22.63 -8.10 -29.28
CA GLU A 230 -22.67 -7.88 -30.71
C GLU A 230 -24.07 -7.41 -31.12
N VAL A 231 -24.22 -6.15 -31.49
CA VAL A 231 -25.48 -5.51 -31.83
C VAL A 231 -25.88 -5.87 -33.29
N SER A 232 -24.89 -5.95 -34.17
CA SER A 232 -25.03 -6.36 -35.55
C SER A 232 -23.68 -6.87 -36.08
N LYS A 233 -23.66 -7.52 -37.23
CA LYS A 233 -22.42 -8.05 -37.83
C LYS A 233 -21.34 -6.97 -37.93
N GLY A 234 -20.29 -7.12 -37.11
CA GLY A 234 -19.16 -6.20 -37.03
C GLY A 234 -19.43 -4.89 -36.26
N GLN A 235 -20.50 -4.82 -35.48
CA GLN A 235 -20.77 -3.72 -34.54
C GLN A 235 -21.01 -4.27 -33.14
N VAL A 236 -20.22 -3.78 -32.19
CA VAL A 236 -20.17 -4.24 -30.80
C VAL A 236 -20.53 -3.09 -29.88
N SER A 237 -21.43 -3.34 -28.93
CA SER A 237 -21.71 -2.47 -27.79
C SER A 237 -20.85 -2.95 -26.62
N PHE A 238 -20.06 -2.04 -26.08
CA PHE A 238 -19.19 -2.26 -24.94
C PHE A 238 -19.61 -1.34 -23.79
N THR A 239 -19.88 -1.89 -22.62
CA THR A 239 -20.18 -1.12 -21.41
C THR A 239 -19.29 -1.60 -20.28
N MET A 240 -18.64 -0.68 -19.58
CA MET A 240 -17.72 -0.98 -18.47
C MET A 240 -18.10 -0.18 -17.24
N ALA A 241 -18.01 -0.82 -16.07
CA ALA A 241 -18.06 -0.17 -14.75
C ALA A 241 -16.69 -0.22 -14.09
N THR A 242 -16.33 0.83 -13.36
CA THR A 242 -15.12 0.89 -12.55
C THR A 242 -15.31 1.83 -11.37
N MET A 243 -14.69 1.50 -10.23
CA MET A 243 -14.56 2.40 -9.07
C MET A 243 -13.30 3.29 -9.15
N LEU A 244 -12.49 3.12 -10.17
CA LEU A 244 -11.29 3.92 -10.37
C LEU A 244 -11.69 5.28 -10.94
N GLU A 245 -11.75 6.30 -10.10
CA GLU A 245 -11.94 7.69 -10.50
C GLU A 245 -10.71 8.19 -11.28
N ARG A 246 -10.85 8.34 -12.59
CA ARG A 246 -9.79 8.87 -13.46
C ARG A 246 -10.37 9.75 -14.52
N THR A 247 -10.01 11.00 -14.52
CA THR A 247 -10.42 12.00 -15.51
C THR A 247 -10.06 11.64 -16.95
N ASN A 248 -9.05 10.78 -17.15
CA ASN A 248 -8.52 10.41 -18.46
C ASN A 248 -9.02 9.04 -18.97
N TYR A 249 -9.93 8.40 -18.26
CA TYR A 249 -10.34 7.02 -18.62
C TYR A 249 -10.95 6.92 -20.00
N VAL A 250 -11.81 7.87 -20.37
CA VAL A 250 -12.41 7.94 -21.71
C VAL A 250 -11.35 8.08 -22.79
N THR A 251 -10.36 8.95 -22.56
CA THR A 251 -9.24 9.16 -23.51
C THR A 251 -8.46 7.88 -23.72
N TRP A 252 -8.17 7.15 -22.64
CA TRP A 252 -7.41 5.91 -22.71
C TRP A 252 -8.19 4.77 -23.37
N LEU A 253 -9.48 4.61 -23.05
CA LEU A 253 -10.33 3.64 -23.73
C LEU A 253 -10.38 3.90 -25.24
N LEU A 254 -10.56 5.14 -25.64
CA LEU A 254 -10.55 5.51 -27.06
C LEU A 254 -9.19 5.23 -27.72
N SER A 255 -8.07 5.54 -27.06
CA SER A 255 -6.73 5.23 -27.57
C SER A 255 -6.52 3.73 -27.74
N ILE A 256 -6.92 2.93 -26.77
CA ILE A 256 -6.79 1.47 -26.80
C ILE A 256 -7.63 0.84 -27.90
N PHE A 257 -8.85 1.31 -28.12
CA PHE A 257 -9.68 0.80 -29.22
C PHE A 257 -9.13 1.17 -30.59
N GLN A 258 -8.44 2.30 -30.72
CA GLN A 258 -7.75 2.70 -31.96
C GLN A 258 -6.54 1.80 -32.29
N GLU A 259 -5.96 1.08 -31.32
CA GLU A 259 -4.91 0.08 -31.58
C GLU A 259 -5.44 -1.18 -32.28
N ILE A 260 -6.75 -1.42 -32.27
CA ILE A 260 -7.36 -2.54 -32.94
C ILE A 260 -7.52 -2.18 -34.45
N ALA A 261 -6.85 -2.92 -35.32
CA ALA A 261 -6.88 -2.66 -36.75
C ALA A 261 -8.30 -2.71 -37.29
N GLY A 262 -8.77 -1.63 -37.92
CA GLY A 262 -10.09 -1.51 -38.49
C GLY A 262 -11.20 -1.11 -37.51
N ALA A 263 -10.90 -0.97 -36.20
CA ALA A 263 -11.88 -0.53 -35.22
C ALA A 263 -12.17 0.97 -35.33
N GLU A 264 -13.44 1.32 -35.28
CA GLU A 264 -13.92 2.69 -35.25
C GLU A 264 -14.94 2.88 -34.11
N VAL A 265 -14.66 3.78 -33.18
CA VAL A 265 -15.59 4.15 -32.11
C VAL A 265 -16.58 5.17 -32.66
N MET A 266 -17.86 4.78 -32.77
CA MET A 266 -18.95 5.59 -33.31
C MET A 266 -19.53 6.52 -32.24
N THR A 267 -19.86 5.99 -31.09
CA THR A 267 -20.35 6.75 -29.92
C THR A 267 -19.63 6.34 -28.64
N GLY A 268 -19.63 7.27 -27.71
CA GLY A 268 -19.09 7.02 -26.38
C GLY A 268 -19.83 7.84 -25.32
N VAL A 269 -20.10 7.23 -24.18
CA VAL A 269 -20.77 7.86 -23.06
C VAL A 269 -20.04 7.54 -21.75
N SER A 270 -20.08 8.46 -20.80
CA SER A 270 -19.72 8.12 -19.41
C SER A 270 -20.71 8.75 -18.44
N TYR A 271 -20.99 8.01 -17.36
CA TYR A 271 -21.90 8.43 -16.30
C TYR A 271 -21.27 8.17 -14.95
N SER A 272 -21.35 9.16 -14.06
CA SER A 272 -20.99 9.02 -12.66
C SER A 272 -22.19 8.61 -11.82
N PHE A 273 -21.94 7.74 -10.83
CA PHE A 273 -22.94 7.31 -9.84
C PHE A 273 -22.53 7.73 -8.44
N ALA A 274 -23.51 7.90 -7.54
CA ALA A 274 -23.33 8.39 -6.18
C ALA A 274 -22.40 7.49 -5.32
N ASN A 275 -22.34 6.19 -5.62
CA ASN A 275 -21.43 5.23 -5.01
C ASN A 275 -20.00 5.25 -5.62
N ARG A 276 -19.64 6.32 -6.35
CA ARG A 276 -18.33 6.51 -7.03
C ARG A 276 -18.04 5.53 -8.16
N VAL A 277 -19.00 4.73 -8.58
CA VAL A 277 -18.84 3.93 -9.78
C VAL A 277 -18.98 4.83 -11.01
N GLN A 278 -18.07 4.65 -11.96
CA GLN A 278 -18.12 5.27 -13.27
C GLN A 278 -18.52 4.22 -14.29
N ILE A 279 -19.49 4.56 -15.13
CA ILE A 279 -19.89 3.74 -16.27
C ILE A 279 -19.35 4.37 -17.55
N TYR A 280 -18.77 3.55 -18.42
CA TYR A 280 -18.31 3.93 -19.76
C TYR A 280 -18.97 3.02 -20.77
N GLY A 281 -19.65 3.58 -21.75
CA GLY A 281 -20.30 2.85 -22.84
C GLY A 281 -19.76 3.30 -24.19
N PHE A 282 -19.51 2.34 -25.11
CA PHE A 282 -19.05 2.63 -26.47
C PHE A 282 -19.74 1.73 -27.47
N GLU A 283 -20.05 2.28 -28.65
CA GLU A 283 -20.40 1.52 -29.86
C GLU A 283 -19.17 1.50 -30.76
N ILE A 284 -18.70 0.30 -31.10
CA ILE A 284 -17.46 0.07 -31.83
C ILE A 284 -17.79 -0.76 -33.05
N ARG A 285 -17.31 -0.33 -34.23
CA ARG A 285 -17.43 -1.05 -35.51
C ARG A 285 -16.08 -1.58 -35.92
N GLY A 286 -16.05 -2.74 -36.59
CA GLY A 286 -14.84 -3.27 -37.21
C GLY A 286 -13.88 -4.01 -36.28
N ALA A 287 -14.32 -4.36 -35.06
CA ALA A 287 -13.54 -5.13 -34.11
C ALA A 287 -14.36 -6.30 -33.53
N ALA A 288 -13.70 -7.41 -33.20
CA ALA A 288 -14.31 -8.54 -32.49
C ALA A 288 -14.44 -8.27 -31.00
N ALA A 289 -15.45 -8.85 -30.36
CA ALA A 289 -15.73 -8.69 -28.94
C ALA A 289 -14.52 -9.09 -28.06
N GLU A 290 -13.83 -10.18 -28.44
CA GLU A 290 -12.65 -10.67 -27.70
C GLU A 290 -11.48 -9.68 -27.74
N GLN A 291 -11.24 -9.04 -28.90
CA GLN A 291 -10.18 -8.03 -29.06
C GLN A 291 -10.47 -6.79 -28.20
N ILE A 292 -11.75 -6.38 -28.15
CA ILE A 292 -12.19 -5.26 -27.31
C ILE A 292 -12.01 -5.60 -25.84
N ALA A 293 -12.40 -6.80 -25.41
CA ALA A 293 -12.25 -7.28 -24.03
C ALA A 293 -10.79 -7.29 -23.57
N GLU A 294 -9.91 -7.87 -24.38
CA GLU A 294 -8.47 -7.95 -24.13
C GLU A 294 -7.87 -6.56 -23.93
N ARG A 295 -8.14 -5.64 -24.82
CA ARG A 295 -7.63 -4.27 -24.76
C ARG A 295 -8.21 -3.47 -23.59
N ALA A 296 -9.52 -3.56 -23.36
CA ALA A 296 -10.18 -2.86 -22.26
C ALA A 296 -9.65 -3.28 -20.89
N SER A 297 -9.24 -4.54 -20.71
CA SER A 297 -8.66 -5.07 -19.48
C SER A 297 -7.38 -4.34 -19.03
N LEU A 298 -6.64 -3.75 -19.95
CA LEU A 298 -5.37 -3.06 -19.68
C LEU A 298 -5.53 -1.61 -19.22
N VAL A 299 -6.68 -1.00 -19.46
CA VAL A 299 -6.92 0.44 -19.16
C VAL A 299 -6.70 0.74 -17.68
N GLY A 300 -7.15 -0.16 -16.81
CA GLY A 300 -6.95 -0.04 -15.36
C GLY A 300 -5.49 -0.03 -14.90
N LEU A 301 -4.59 -0.51 -15.73
CA LEU A 301 -3.16 -0.64 -15.42
C LEU A 301 -2.33 0.50 -15.97
N LEU A 302 -2.85 1.31 -16.90
CA LEU A 302 -2.13 2.48 -17.41
C LEU A 302 -1.76 3.42 -16.25
N PRO A 303 -0.51 3.86 -16.15
CA PRO A 303 -0.08 4.70 -15.05
C PRO A 303 -0.74 6.08 -15.09
N SER A 304 -1.50 6.43 -14.05
CA SER A 304 -2.28 7.68 -13.95
C SER A 304 -1.54 8.77 -13.18
N ARG A 305 -0.28 9.02 -13.53
CA ARG A 305 0.51 10.06 -12.86
C ARG A 305 0.49 11.35 -13.66
N PRO A 306 0.39 12.52 -13.00
CA PRO A 306 0.60 13.78 -13.68
C PRO A 306 1.98 13.78 -14.35
N PHE A 307 2.04 14.15 -15.63
CA PHE A 307 3.30 14.25 -16.39
C PHE A 307 4.03 12.93 -16.66
N ASN A 308 3.34 11.79 -16.72
CA ASN A 308 3.97 10.56 -17.14
C ASN A 308 4.33 10.60 -18.63
N ALA A 309 5.62 10.50 -18.93
CA ALA A 309 6.11 10.45 -20.31
C ALA A 309 5.60 9.21 -21.05
N LEU A 310 5.44 8.08 -20.37
CA LEU A 310 4.98 6.82 -20.97
C LEU A 310 3.55 6.92 -21.48
N THR A 311 2.64 7.52 -20.73
CA THR A 311 1.27 7.73 -21.17
C THR A 311 1.22 8.64 -22.41
N ARG A 312 2.10 9.65 -22.50
CA ARG A 312 2.20 10.50 -23.70
C ARG A 312 2.73 9.75 -24.91
N LEU A 313 3.66 8.82 -24.73
CA LEU A 313 4.15 7.97 -25.82
C LEU A 313 3.07 7.02 -26.33
N HIS A 314 2.26 6.47 -25.43
CA HIS A 314 1.07 5.72 -25.78
C HIS A 314 0.06 6.57 -26.55
N GLU A 315 -0.31 7.74 -26.02
CA GLU A 315 -1.23 8.67 -26.66
C GLU A 315 -0.73 9.18 -28.02
N ALA A 316 0.59 9.19 -28.24
CA ALA A 316 1.20 9.53 -29.52
C ALA A 316 1.34 8.33 -30.48
N GLY A 317 0.95 7.13 -30.05
CA GLY A 317 1.08 5.91 -30.85
C GLY A 317 2.52 5.38 -30.98
N ALA A 318 3.47 5.92 -30.18
CA ALA A 318 4.85 5.45 -30.19
C ALA A 318 5.03 4.10 -29.47
N LEU A 319 4.22 3.87 -28.42
CA LEU A 319 4.14 2.62 -27.67
C LEU A 319 2.69 2.12 -27.64
N SER A 320 2.50 0.81 -27.74
CA SER A 320 1.19 0.18 -27.49
C SER A 320 0.82 0.25 -26.00
N CYS A 321 -0.43 -0.04 -25.67
CA CYS A 321 -0.88 -0.12 -24.28
C CYS A 321 -0.09 -1.18 -23.51
N GLU A 322 0.11 -2.36 -24.07
CA GLU A 322 0.87 -3.46 -23.45
C GLU A 322 2.33 -3.07 -23.19
N GLU A 323 2.99 -2.46 -24.21
CA GLU A 323 4.36 -1.96 -24.07
C GLU A 323 4.45 -0.90 -22.97
N THR A 324 3.47 0.00 -22.89
CA THR A 324 3.40 1.06 -21.89
C THR A 324 3.22 0.51 -20.47
N VAL A 325 2.31 -0.44 -20.29
CA VAL A 325 2.05 -1.08 -19.00
C VAL A 325 3.24 -1.94 -18.55
N PHE A 326 3.87 -2.66 -19.47
CA PHE A 326 5.06 -3.45 -19.19
C PHE A 326 6.25 -2.57 -18.81
N ILE A 327 6.52 -1.52 -19.60
CA ILE A 327 7.69 -0.67 -19.34
C ILE A 327 7.55 0.15 -18.06
N ASP A 328 6.33 0.48 -17.61
CA ASP A 328 6.13 1.11 -16.30
C ASP A 328 6.59 0.19 -15.16
N ALA A 329 6.31 -1.11 -15.23
CA ALA A 329 6.83 -2.08 -14.27
C ALA A 329 8.36 -2.19 -14.33
N ALA A 330 8.95 -2.20 -15.53
CA ALA A 330 10.40 -2.21 -15.71
C ALA A 330 11.07 -0.92 -15.18
N VAL A 331 10.43 0.23 -15.35
CA VAL A 331 10.89 1.51 -14.75
C VAL A 331 10.86 1.44 -13.22
N ILE A 332 9.79 0.85 -12.63
CA ILE A 332 9.76 0.63 -11.18
C ILE A 332 10.94 -0.26 -10.76
N PHE A 333 11.19 -1.35 -11.46
CA PHE A 333 12.32 -2.22 -11.19
C PHE A 333 13.66 -1.46 -11.28
N ALA A 334 13.91 -0.75 -12.38
CA ALA A 334 15.14 -0.01 -12.59
C ALA A 334 15.41 1.04 -11.51
N MET A 335 14.38 1.74 -11.07
CA MET A 335 14.48 2.72 -9.98
C MET A 335 15.09 2.18 -8.70
N TYR A 336 14.81 0.92 -8.36
CA TYR A 336 15.25 0.34 -7.08
C TYR A 336 16.45 -0.58 -7.24
N PHE A 337 16.64 -1.16 -8.42
CA PHE A 337 17.54 -2.29 -8.61
C PHE A 337 18.62 -2.07 -9.67
N THR A 338 18.77 -0.85 -10.19
CA THR A 338 19.90 -0.54 -11.08
C THR A 338 21.18 -0.48 -10.25
N PRO A 339 22.20 -1.28 -10.61
CA PRO A 339 23.51 -1.18 -9.99
C PRO A 339 24.11 0.21 -10.22
N SER A 340 24.60 0.85 -9.19
CA SER A 340 25.40 2.06 -9.35
C SER A 340 26.82 1.70 -9.76
N PRO A 341 27.46 2.46 -10.65
CA PRO A 341 28.85 2.22 -10.98
C PRO A 341 29.73 2.17 -9.73
N THR A 342 30.46 1.09 -9.55
CA THR A 342 31.42 0.95 -8.44
C THR A 342 32.75 1.53 -8.88
N THR A 343 33.02 2.79 -8.52
CA THR A 343 34.32 3.43 -8.71
C THR A 343 35.32 2.88 -7.70
N ASP A 344 36.62 3.05 -7.99
CA ASP A 344 37.67 2.69 -7.04
C ASP A 344 37.55 3.49 -5.74
N ASP A 345 37.13 4.75 -5.83
CA ASP A 345 36.85 5.60 -4.67
C ASP A 345 35.74 5.01 -3.79
N TYR A 346 34.70 4.47 -4.41
CA TYR A 346 33.62 3.79 -3.66
C TYR A 346 34.15 2.55 -2.93
N ARG A 347 34.98 1.73 -3.58
CA ARG A 347 35.58 0.52 -2.97
C ARG A 347 36.49 0.91 -1.81
N HIS A 348 37.26 1.98 -1.97
CA HIS A 348 38.16 2.50 -0.94
C HIS A 348 37.37 3.03 0.27
N LEU A 349 36.36 3.86 0.02
CA LEU A 349 35.47 4.37 1.05
C LEU A 349 34.73 3.24 1.80
N LYS A 350 34.31 2.21 1.07
CA LYS A 350 33.67 1.03 1.65
C LYS A 350 34.62 0.27 2.58
N ALA A 351 35.88 0.11 2.19
CA ALA A 351 36.89 -0.54 3.02
C ALA A 351 37.14 0.24 4.32
N ILE A 352 37.22 1.57 4.24
CA ILE A 352 37.38 2.45 5.42
C ILE A 352 36.15 2.33 6.33
N LEU A 353 34.93 2.43 5.78
CA LEU A 353 33.68 2.40 6.55
C LEU A 353 33.32 0.99 7.06
N ALA A 354 33.99 -0.06 6.56
CA ALA A 354 33.75 -1.43 7.06
C ALA A 354 34.18 -1.60 8.53
N THR A 355 35.08 -0.76 9.01
CA THR A 355 35.52 -0.75 10.41
C THR A 355 34.56 0.03 11.32
N GLU A 356 33.66 0.83 10.77
CA GLU A 356 32.70 1.61 11.54
C GLU A 356 31.38 0.84 11.77
N PRO A 357 30.78 0.94 12.96
CA PRO A 357 29.45 0.43 13.20
C PRO A 357 28.45 1.05 12.20
N ASN A 358 27.79 0.21 11.41
CA ASN A 358 26.84 0.63 10.35
C ASN A 358 27.43 1.46 9.19
N GLY A 359 28.74 1.64 9.08
CA GLY A 359 29.37 2.43 8.03
C GLY A 359 29.02 1.95 6.62
N VAL A 360 29.12 0.64 6.37
CA VAL A 360 28.74 0.04 5.09
C VAL A 360 27.25 0.24 4.78
N ASN A 361 26.38 0.13 5.77
CA ASN A 361 24.93 0.36 5.57
C ASN A 361 24.64 1.82 5.22
N ARG A 362 25.32 2.77 5.86
CA ARG A 362 25.21 4.21 5.51
C ARG A 362 25.64 4.47 4.08
N LEU A 363 26.75 3.87 3.65
CA LEU A 363 27.27 3.99 2.30
C LEU A 363 26.32 3.40 1.26
N ASN A 364 25.75 2.21 1.54
CA ASN A 364 24.79 1.57 0.66
C ASN A 364 23.49 2.38 0.55
N ASN A 365 23.03 2.96 1.64
CA ASN A 365 21.86 3.85 1.63
C ASN A 365 22.11 5.11 0.80
N LEU A 366 23.27 5.73 0.94
CA LEU A 366 23.66 6.89 0.15
C LEU A 366 23.76 6.53 -1.34
N ARG A 367 24.40 5.43 -1.68
CA ARG A 367 24.51 4.93 -3.05
C ARG A 367 23.15 4.68 -3.66
N SER A 368 22.26 3.98 -2.96
CA SER A 368 20.88 3.73 -3.38
C SER A 368 20.12 5.03 -3.62
N SER A 369 20.25 6.01 -2.74
CA SER A 369 19.61 7.32 -2.90
C SER A 369 20.11 8.07 -4.14
N LEU A 370 21.40 8.05 -4.39
CA LEU A 370 22.02 8.69 -5.58
C LEU A 370 21.56 8.00 -6.88
N THR A 371 21.55 6.67 -6.91
CA THR A 371 21.06 5.91 -8.08
C THR A 371 19.61 6.27 -8.38
N GLN A 372 18.74 6.34 -7.38
CA GLN A 372 17.34 6.69 -7.55
C GLN A 372 17.11 8.14 -7.98
N GLU A 373 18.01 9.05 -7.64
CA GLU A 373 17.97 10.42 -8.13
C GLU A 373 18.28 10.51 -9.62
N VAL A 374 19.29 9.77 -10.07
CA VAL A 374 19.65 9.67 -11.47
C VAL A 374 18.58 8.93 -12.27
N MET A 375 18.11 7.76 -11.80
CA MET A 375 17.07 6.94 -12.45
C MET A 375 15.65 7.43 -12.14
N SER A 376 15.46 8.75 -12.03
CA SER A 376 14.14 9.32 -11.77
C SER A 376 13.15 9.04 -12.92
N GLU A 377 11.86 8.93 -12.63
CA GLU A 377 10.81 8.72 -13.65
C GLU A 377 10.83 9.77 -14.77
N ARG A 378 11.24 10.99 -14.44
CA ARG A 378 11.40 12.06 -15.44
C ARG A 378 12.54 11.76 -16.41
N TYR A 379 13.67 11.32 -15.88
CA TYR A 379 14.82 10.95 -16.69
C TYR A 379 14.51 9.70 -17.52
N THR A 380 14.05 8.64 -16.88
CA THR A 380 13.73 7.37 -17.56
C THR A 380 12.69 7.56 -18.65
N GLY A 381 11.66 8.38 -18.38
CA GLY A 381 10.65 8.72 -19.40
C GLY A 381 11.21 9.51 -20.57
N ALA A 382 12.17 10.39 -20.35
CA ALA A 382 12.83 11.15 -21.41
C ALA A 382 13.72 10.23 -22.29
N VAL A 383 14.47 9.30 -21.67
CA VAL A 383 15.29 8.34 -22.38
C VAL A 383 14.44 7.37 -23.21
N ILE A 384 13.36 6.85 -22.63
CA ILE A 384 12.41 5.98 -23.35
C ILE A 384 11.81 6.71 -24.55
N ALA A 385 11.53 8.01 -24.42
CA ALA A 385 10.99 8.82 -25.53
C ALA A 385 11.99 9.00 -26.68
N LEU A 386 13.30 8.96 -26.38
CA LEU A 386 14.35 9.02 -27.41
C LEU A 386 14.57 7.69 -28.12
N TYR A 387 14.31 6.56 -27.46
CA TYR A 387 14.63 5.22 -27.96
C TYR A 387 13.46 4.24 -27.73
N PRO A 388 12.23 4.53 -28.23
CA PRO A 388 11.07 3.65 -28.04
C PRO A 388 11.25 2.29 -28.72
N GLU A 389 12.12 2.19 -29.72
CA GLU A 389 12.45 0.93 -30.41
C GLU A 389 13.10 -0.10 -29.48
N PHE A 390 13.88 0.33 -28.48
CA PHE A 390 14.45 -0.60 -27.51
C PHE A 390 13.40 -1.16 -26.57
N VAL A 391 12.42 -0.34 -26.19
CA VAL A 391 11.28 -0.82 -25.40
C VAL A 391 10.54 -1.94 -26.12
N LYS A 392 10.28 -1.78 -27.43
CA LYS A 392 9.60 -2.80 -28.23
C LYS A 392 10.38 -4.11 -28.27
N LEU A 393 11.70 -4.05 -28.47
CA LEU A 393 12.56 -5.23 -28.47
C LEU A 393 12.58 -5.94 -27.11
N ILE A 394 12.66 -5.17 -26.01
CA ILE A 394 12.69 -5.71 -24.65
C ILE A 394 11.31 -6.31 -24.28
N TYR A 395 10.21 -5.65 -24.66
CA TYR A 395 8.87 -6.18 -24.46
C TYR A 395 8.64 -7.47 -25.26
N GLU A 396 9.12 -7.52 -26.51
CA GLU A 396 9.04 -8.74 -27.33
C GLU A 396 9.81 -9.91 -26.71
N ASP A 397 11.02 -9.66 -26.16
CA ASP A 397 11.76 -10.67 -25.43
C ASP A 397 10.97 -11.19 -24.22
N PHE A 398 10.35 -10.30 -23.46
CA PHE A 398 9.48 -10.67 -22.35
C PHE A 398 8.29 -11.52 -22.81
N ARG A 399 7.54 -11.06 -23.81
CA ARG A 399 6.35 -11.72 -24.35
C ARG A 399 6.64 -13.13 -24.90
N LEU A 400 7.79 -13.33 -25.53
CA LEU A 400 8.22 -14.62 -26.08
C LEU A 400 8.91 -15.53 -25.04
N GLY A 401 8.86 -15.15 -23.75
CA GLY A 401 9.55 -15.89 -22.71
C GLY A 401 11.07 -15.71 -22.79
N SER A 402 11.57 -14.67 -22.15
CA SER A 402 12.96 -14.19 -22.19
C SER A 402 14.02 -15.32 -22.19
N LYS A 403 14.96 -15.25 -23.12
CA LYS A 403 16.06 -16.21 -23.29
C LYS A 403 17.42 -15.49 -23.25
N PRO A 404 18.49 -16.11 -22.72
CA PRO A 404 19.81 -15.49 -22.63
C PRO A 404 20.33 -14.99 -23.99
N GLU A 405 20.17 -15.80 -25.06
CA GLU A 405 20.69 -15.48 -26.38
C GLU A 405 20.00 -14.26 -26.99
N ARG A 406 18.67 -14.16 -26.79
CA ARG A 406 17.89 -13.01 -27.26
C ARG A 406 18.23 -11.75 -26.46
N ARG A 407 18.37 -11.85 -25.14
CA ARG A 407 18.82 -10.71 -24.31
C ARG A 407 20.20 -10.22 -24.72
N ALA A 408 21.15 -11.13 -24.98
CA ALA A 408 22.49 -10.78 -25.44
C ALA A 408 22.45 -10.04 -26.78
N ALA A 409 21.68 -10.51 -27.75
CA ALA A 409 21.53 -9.85 -29.04
C ALA A 409 20.89 -8.44 -28.92
N ILE A 410 19.90 -8.27 -28.02
CA ILE A 410 19.31 -6.96 -27.76
C ILE A 410 20.33 -6.04 -27.06
N ALA A 411 21.06 -6.56 -26.07
CA ALA A 411 22.11 -5.81 -25.39
C ALA A 411 23.20 -5.31 -26.36
N GLU A 412 23.61 -6.14 -27.29
CA GLU A 412 24.58 -5.75 -28.34
C GLU A 412 24.02 -4.59 -29.21
N LYS A 413 22.77 -4.66 -29.65
CA LYS A 413 22.14 -3.58 -30.41
C LYS A 413 22.08 -2.27 -29.63
N ILE A 414 21.72 -2.33 -28.33
CA ILE A 414 21.72 -1.16 -27.44
C ILE A 414 23.11 -0.58 -27.30
N MET A 415 24.11 -1.44 -27.01
CA MET A 415 25.51 -1.02 -26.86
C MET A 415 26.06 -0.41 -28.12
N HIS A 416 25.74 -0.98 -29.30
CA HIS A 416 26.18 -0.46 -30.58
C HIS A 416 25.58 0.92 -30.86
N ARG A 417 24.26 1.09 -30.65
CA ARG A 417 23.54 2.36 -30.92
C ARG A 417 23.95 3.49 -30.00
N LEU A 418 24.26 3.17 -28.73
CA LEU A 418 24.62 4.15 -27.68
C LEU A 418 26.16 4.26 -27.47
N ARG A 419 26.98 3.73 -28.37
CA ARG A 419 28.44 3.64 -28.20
C ARG A 419 29.18 4.98 -28.42
N GLU A 420 28.61 5.85 -29.25
CA GLU A 420 29.27 7.08 -29.71
C GLU A 420 29.11 8.27 -28.75
N ASP A 421 28.32 8.13 -27.68
CA ASP A 421 28.05 9.20 -26.71
C ASP A 421 28.48 8.79 -25.30
N ASP A 422 29.57 9.38 -24.79
CA ASP A 422 30.02 9.19 -23.41
C ASP A 422 28.97 9.59 -22.37
N ARG A 423 27.99 10.44 -22.77
CA ARG A 423 26.85 10.82 -21.93
C ARG A 423 25.78 9.75 -21.85
N ALA A 424 25.80 8.76 -22.73
CA ALA A 424 24.81 7.67 -22.82
C ALA A 424 25.05 6.51 -21.83
N GLU A 425 26.03 6.61 -20.92
CA GLU A 425 26.30 5.55 -19.93
C GLU A 425 25.08 5.23 -19.07
N TYR A 426 24.37 6.25 -18.58
CA TYR A 426 23.15 6.06 -17.81
C TYR A 426 22.00 5.53 -18.65
N ASP A 427 21.89 5.93 -19.93
CA ASP A 427 20.89 5.41 -20.87
C ASP A 427 21.14 3.92 -21.14
N ARG A 428 22.38 3.52 -21.36
CA ARG A 428 22.77 2.10 -21.48
C ARG A 428 22.40 1.32 -20.21
N THR A 429 22.79 1.86 -19.06
CA THR A 429 22.51 1.23 -17.77
C THR A 429 21.02 1.06 -17.54
N LEU A 430 20.18 2.02 -17.95
CA LEU A 430 18.74 1.92 -17.86
C LEU A 430 18.19 0.75 -18.68
N PHE A 431 18.54 0.66 -19.97
CA PHE A 431 18.04 -0.42 -20.83
C PHE A 431 18.60 -1.79 -20.41
N MET A 432 19.85 -1.85 -19.92
CA MET A 432 20.41 -3.08 -19.34
C MET A 432 19.63 -3.51 -18.09
N SER A 433 19.15 -2.56 -17.29
CA SER A 433 18.27 -2.86 -16.13
C SER A 433 16.92 -3.41 -16.57
N PHE A 434 16.37 -2.96 -17.69
CA PHE A 434 15.14 -3.55 -18.24
C PHE A 434 15.36 -4.98 -18.75
N LEU A 435 16.48 -5.27 -19.37
CA LEU A 435 16.86 -6.64 -19.73
C LEU A 435 17.07 -7.53 -18.50
N LYS A 436 17.68 -6.97 -17.43
CA LYS A 436 17.81 -7.66 -16.14
C LYS A 436 16.45 -7.96 -15.52
N PHE A 437 15.49 -7.05 -15.64
CA PHE A 437 14.11 -7.30 -15.21
C PHE A 437 13.53 -8.54 -15.89
N ASN A 438 13.64 -8.65 -17.22
CA ASN A 438 13.20 -9.83 -17.96
C ASN A 438 13.89 -11.13 -17.48
N GLU A 439 15.19 -11.05 -17.15
CA GLU A 439 15.96 -12.18 -16.66
C GLU A 439 15.45 -12.72 -15.33
N VAL A 440 15.14 -11.81 -14.40
CA VAL A 440 14.81 -12.18 -13.02
C VAL A 440 13.36 -12.54 -12.80
N ILE A 441 12.47 -12.30 -13.76
CA ILE A 441 11.05 -12.67 -13.66
C ILE A 441 10.91 -14.19 -13.73
N ILE A 442 10.37 -14.82 -12.69
CA ILE A 442 10.09 -16.27 -12.66
C ILE A 442 8.60 -16.59 -12.62
N LYS A 443 7.74 -15.62 -12.23
CA LYS A 443 6.28 -15.79 -12.29
C LYS A 443 5.62 -14.43 -12.52
N HIS A 444 4.55 -14.39 -13.33
CA HIS A 444 3.81 -13.15 -13.58
C HIS A 444 2.37 -13.40 -14.06
N ASN A 445 1.49 -12.42 -13.81
CA ASN A 445 0.08 -12.44 -14.25
C ASN A 445 -0.17 -11.57 -15.50
N PHE A 446 0.86 -11.17 -16.25
CA PHE A 446 0.73 -10.22 -17.35
C PHE A 446 -0.28 -10.67 -18.41
N CYS A 447 -0.29 -11.96 -18.75
CA CYS A 447 -1.16 -12.54 -19.78
C CYS A 447 -2.58 -12.85 -19.28
N LYS A 448 -2.89 -12.61 -18.01
CA LYS A 448 -4.24 -12.76 -17.47
C LYS A 448 -5.13 -11.60 -17.93
N THR A 449 -6.35 -11.87 -18.39
CA THR A 449 -7.29 -10.85 -18.85
C THR A 449 -7.92 -10.06 -17.70
N GLU A 450 -8.40 -10.75 -16.67
CA GLU A 450 -8.97 -10.11 -15.48
C GLU A 450 -7.89 -10.01 -14.38
N LYS A 451 -7.39 -8.80 -14.13
CA LYS A 451 -6.36 -8.51 -13.13
C LYS A 451 -6.47 -7.09 -12.61
N ALA A 452 -6.25 -6.93 -11.33
CA ALA A 452 -6.30 -5.63 -10.65
C ALA A 452 -4.99 -4.85 -10.73
N ALA A 453 -3.87 -5.55 -10.81
CA ALA A 453 -2.53 -4.99 -10.96
C ALA A 453 -1.61 -6.01 -11.62
N LEU A 454 -0.50 -5.54 -12.18
CA LEU A 454 0.59 -6.44 -12.57
C LEU A 454 1.31 -6.95 -11.33
N ALA A 455 1.59 -8.24 -11.33
CA ALA A 455 2.34 -8.91 -10.29
C ALA A 455 3.48 -9.73 -10.89
N PHE A 456 4.67 -9.57 -10.33
CA PHE A 456 5.87 -10.27 -10.73
C PHE A 456 6.54 -10.90 -9.52
N ARG A 457 6.82 -12.21 -9.58
CA ARG A 457 7.67 -12.92 -8.65
C ARG A 457 9.07 -12.93 -9.25
N LEU A 458 10.03 -12.32 -8.57
CA LEU A 458 11.39 -12.17 -9.02
C LEU A 458 12.31 -13.20 -8.36
N ASN A 459 13.29 -13.71 -9.09
CA ASN A 459 14.40 -14.45 -8.53
C ASN A 459 15.25 -13.47 -7.70
N PRO A 460 15.38 -13.65 -6.37
CA PRO A 460 15.99 -12.66 -5.51
C PRO A 460 17.52 -12.62 -5.58
N GLU A 461 18.17 -13.54 -6.30
CA GLU A 461 19.63 -13.64 -6.39
C GLU A 461 20.32 -12.36 -6.89
N PHE A 462 19.63 -11.55 -7.69
CA PHE A 462 20.13 -10.25 -8.15
C PHE A 462 20.43 -9.27 -7.00
N LEU A 463 19.85 -9.45 -5.83
CA LEU A 463 20.12 -8.60 -4.67
C LEU A 463 21.54 -8.79 -4.11
N LYS A 464 22.23 -9.88 -4.45
CA LYS A 464 23.66 -10.07 -4.13
C LYS A 464 24.52 -9.02 -4.83
N GLU A 465 24.21 -8.72 -6.09
CA GLU A 465 24.90 -7.69 -6.88
C GLU A 465 24.70 -6.28 -6.30
N LEU A 466 23.62 -6.09 -5.57
CA LEU A 466 23.26 -4.84 -4.89
C LEU A 466 23.71 -4.79 -3.42
N GLU A 467 24.49 -5.79 -2.99
CA GLU A 467 25.11 -5.86 -1.66
C GLU A 467 24.13 -5.86 -0.48
N PHE A 468 22.92 -6.41 -0.66
CA PHE A 468 22.01 -6.62 0.45
C PHE A 468 22.58 -7.66 1.44
N PRO A 469 22.48 -7.43 2.77
CA PRO A 469 23.10 -8.30 3.79
C PRO A 469 22.65 -9.76 3.73
N ARG A 470 21.43 -10.00 3.30
CA ARG A 470 20.85 -11.34 3.14
C ARG A 470 19.92 -11.38 1.95
N VAL A 471 20.06 -12.40 1.12
CA VAL A 471 19.14 -12.64 0.00
C VAL A 471 17.82 -13.19 0.55
N PRO A 472 16.67 -12.60 0.23
CA PRO A 472 15.37 -13.15 0.60
C PRO A 472 15.07 -14.45 -0.14
N HIS A 473 14.13 -15.24 0.37
CA HIS A 473 13.56 -16.37 -0.36
C HIS A 473 12.71 -15.90 -1.54
N GLY A 474 12.01 -14.79 -1.38
CA GLY A 474 11.13 -14.26 -2.41
C GLY A 474 10.97 -12.75 -2.41
N VAL A 475 10.94 -12.19 -3.61
CA VAL A 475 10.61 -10.78 -3.87
C VAL A 475 9.48 -10.73 -4.88
N PHE A 476 8.41 -10.03 -4.51
CA PHE A 476 7.29 -9.73 -5.38
C PHE A 476 7.26 -8.23 -5.65
N LEU A 477 7.04 -7.88 -6.90
CA LEU A 477 6.85 -6.51 -7.36
C LEU A 477 5.44 -6.37 -7.91
N PHE A 478 4.74 -5.33 -7.48
CA PHE A 478 3.39 -5.00 -7.93
C PHE A 478 3.35 -3.63 -8.57
N ALA A 479 2.68 -3.55 -9.71
CA ALA A 479 2.44 -2.29 -10.42
C ALA A 479 0.94 -2.15 -10.71
N GLY A 480 0.26 -1.37 -9.91
CA GLY A 480 -1.10 -0.90 -10.15
C GLY A 480 -1.10 0.46 -10.81
N GLY A 481 -2.20 0.85 -11.46
CA GLY A 481 -2.29 2.13 -12.14
C GLY A 481 -2.12 3.36 -11.23
N GLN A 482 -2.41 3.25 -9.94
CA GLN A 482 -2.36 4.35 -8.96
C GLN A 482 -1.50 4.05 -7.73
N TRP A 483 -0.90 2.87 -7.68
CA TRP A 483 -0.07 2.43 -6.59
C TRP A 483 1.03 1.49 -7.09
N ARG A 484 2.04 1.30 -6.27
CA ARG A 484 3.07 0.28 -6.45
C ARG A 484 3.33 -0.40 -5.12
N GLY A 485 3.86 -1.60 -5.16
CA GLY A 485 4.11 -2.34 -3.94
C GLY A 485 5.18 -3.39 -4.09
N PHE A 486 5.64 -3.85 -2.94
CA PHE A 486 6.55 -4.96 -2.82
C PHE A 486 6.07 -5.92 -1.74
N HIS A 487 6.41 -7.20 -1.90
CA HIS A 487 6.32 -8.16 -0.82
C HIS A 487 7.63 -8.96 -0.77
N ILE A 488 8.26 -8.94 0.39
CA ILE A 488 9.53 -9.64 0.62
C ILE A 488 9.29 -10.71 1.68
N ARG A 489 9.83 -11.90 1.44
CA ARG A 489 9.85 -12.97 2.43
C ARG A 489 11.21 -13.63 2.49
N PHE A 490 11.72 -13.90 3.69
CA PHE A 490 13.05 -14.46 3.93
C PHE A 490 13.08 -15.99 4.05
N THR A 491 11.92 -16.61 4.18
CA THR A 491 11.78 -18.08 4.23
C THR A 491 10.60 -18.52 3.36
N ASP A 492 10.51 -19.77 3.01
CA ASP A 492 9.35 -20.34 2.28
C ASP A 492 8.06 -20.09 3.05
N ILE A 493 8.00 -20.51 4.29
CA ILE A 493 6.90 -20.18 5.20
C ILE A 493 7.27 -18.88 5.93
N ALA A 494 6.54 -17.81 5.63
CA ALA A 494 6.83 -16.50 6.19
C ALA A 494 5.54 -15.72 6.46
N ARG A 495 5.55 -14.83 7.47
CA ARG A 495 4.44 -13.97 7.85
C ARG A 495 4.90 -12.57 8.21
N GLY A 496 4.13 -11.60 7.80
CA GLY A 496 4.34 -10.19 8.12
C GLY A 496 3.15 -9.34 7.75
N GLY A 497 3.11 -8.12 8.28
CA GLY A 497 2.06 -7.15 7.98
C GLY A 497 2.19 -6.54 6.59
N VAL A 498 1.08 -6.07 6.07
CA VAL A 498 1.03 -5.23 4.87
C VAL A 498 0.86 -3.79 5.29
N ARG A 499 1.82 -2.93 4.98
CA ARG A 499 1.79 -1.50 5.26
C ARG A 499 1.30 -0.72 4.06
N MET A 500 0.35 0.18 4.26
CA MET A 500 -0.13 1.09 3.23
C MET A 500 0.40 2.50 3.50
N ILE A 501 1.19 3.03 2.58
CA ILE A 501 1.85 4.33 2.71
C ILE A 501 1.06 5.36 1.93
N ILE A 502 0.45 6.30 2.66
CA ILE A 502 -0.31 7.43 2.13
C ILE A 502 0.49 8.70 2.42
N SER A 503 0.68 9.55 1.44
CA SER A 503 1.58 10.70 1.56
C SER A 503 1.02 11.94 0.91
N LYS A 504 1.21 13.09 1.55
CA LYS A 504 1.12 14.39 0.85
C LYS A 504 2.25 14.47 -0.18
N GLU A 505 2.04 15.22 -1.26
CA GLU A 505 2.99 15.35 -2.39
C GLU A 505 4.44 15.61 -1.94
N ARG A 506 4.61 16.48 -0.93
CA ARG A 506 5.94 16.80 -0.36
C ARG A 506 6.69 15.55 0.13
N ASN A 507 5.99 14.61 0.77
CA ASN A 507 6.58 13.42 1.37
C ASN A 507 6.59 12.23 0.40
N TYR A 508 5.72 12.23 -0.61
CA TYR A 508 5.59 11.14 -1.57
C TYR A 508 6.91 10.82 -2.29
N ARG A 509 7.65 11.86 -2.70
CA ARG A 509 8.95 11.69 -3.37
C ARG A 509 9.98 10.99 -2.48
N LYS A 510 9.99 11.29 -1.18
CA LYS A 510 10.86 10.64 -0.20
C LYS A 510 10.44 9.18 -0.02
N ASN A 511 9.15 8.93 0.24
CA ASN A 511 8.62 7.59 0.48
C ASN A 511 8.79 6.70 -0.76
N LYS A 512 8.59 7.26 -1.96
CA LYS A 512 8.82 6.56 -3.21
C LYS A 512 10.26 6.06 -3.38
N ARG A 513 11.23 6.82 -2.88
CA ARG A 513 12.65 6.42 -2.94
C ARG A 513 13.00 5.33 -1.94
N SER A 514 12.35 5.29 -0.78
CA SER A 514 12.73 4.42 0.33
C SER A 514 11.87 3.17 0.48
N VAL A 515 10.75 3.03 -0.24
CA VAL A 515 9.74 2.01 0.02
C VAL A 515 10.28 0.57 -0.07
N PHE A 516 11.17 0.25 -1.01
CA PHE A 516 11.77 -1.09 -1.09
C PHE A 516 12.72 -1.34 0.08
N GLN A 517 13.60 -0.38 0.38
CA GLN A 517 14.55 -0.50 1.49
C GLN A 517 13.82 -0.60 2.83
N GLU A 518 12.74 0.16 3.00
CA GLU A 518 11.87 0.06 4.17
C GLU A 518 11.24 -1.33 4.27
N ASN A 519 10.68 -1.83 3.17
CA ASN A 519 10.11 -3.17 3.11
C ASN A 519 11.14 -4.25 3.48
N TYR A 520 12.34 -4.19 2.90
CA TYR A 520 13.42 -5.13 3.17
C TYR A 520 13.81 -5.10 4.66
N ASN A 521 14.05 -3.91 5.21
CA ASN A 521 14.46 -3.76 6.60
C ASN A 521 13.39 -4.26 7.57
N LEU A 522 12.12 -3.97 7.30
CA LEU A 522 10.99 -4.44 8.11
C LEU A 522 10.84 -5.97 8.05
N ALA A 523 10.96 -6.56 6.85
CA ALA A 523 10.91 -8.01 6.68
C ALA A 523 12.08 -8.71 7.38
N TYR A 524 13.28 -8.13 7.32
CA TYR A 524 14.46 -8.65 8.01
C TYR A 524 14.34 -8.55 9.54
N THR A 525 13.85 -7.42 10.04
CA THR A 525 13.56 -7.26 11.47
C THR A 525 12.52 -8.29 11.92
N GLN A 526 11.49 -8.52 11.11
CA GLN A 526 10.47 -9.53 11.39
C GLN A 526 11.06 -10.95 11.43
N LEU A 527 12.05 -11.27 10.58
CA LEU A 527 12.77 -12.55 10.63
C LEU A 527 13.45 -12.77 11.99
N LEU A 528 14.10 -11.74 12.52
CA LEU A 528 14.77 -11.83 13.83
C LEU A 528 13.78 -11.89 14.99
N LYS A 529 12.59 -11.33 14.82
CA LYS A 529 11.51 -11.36 15.81
C LYS A 529 10.78 -12.71 15.86
N ASN A 530 10.60 -13.36 14.71
CA ASN A 530 9.78 -14.57 14.54
C ASN A 530 10.52 -15.87 14.95
N LYS A 531 11.27 -15.83 16.03
CA LYS A 531 12.10 -16.97 16.48
C LYS A 531 11.32 -18.11 17.14
N ASP A 532 10.12 -17.82 17.66
CA ASP A 532 9.28 -18.79 18.38
C ASP A 532 8.04 -19.23 17.58
N ILE A 533 7.99 -18.91 16.29
CA ILE A 533 6.89 -19.28 15.40
C ILE A 533 7.41 -19.92 14.11
N PRO A 534 6.64 -20.82 13.47
CA PRO A 534 7.08 -21.49 12.24
C PRO A 534 7.36 -20.52 11.08
N GLU A 535 6.66 -19.42 11.00
CA GLU A 535 6.82 -18.46 9.93
C GLU A 535 8.05 -17.58 10.16
N GLY A 536 8.89 -17.46 9.14
CA GLY A 536 9.97 -16.48 9.11
C GLY A 536 9.48 -15.07 8.83
N GLY A 537 10.40 -14.15 8.55
CA GLY A 537 10.09 -12.74 8.33
C GLY A 537 9.56 -12.47 6.92
N SER A 538 8.49 -11.71 6.85
CA SER A 538 8.01 -11.11 5.60
C SER A 538 7.44 -9.70 5.84
N LYS A 539 7.25 -8.95 4.79
CA LYS A 539 6.61 -7.64 4.82
C LYS A 539 6.05 -7.29 3.44
N GLY A 540 4.84 -6.76 3.43
CA GLY A 540 4.23 -6.12 2.28
C GLY A 540 4.23 -4.60 2.43
N THR A 541 4.42 -3.87 1.35
CA THR A 541 4.25 -2.41 1.30
C THR A 541 3.46 -2.03 0.08
N ILE A 542 2.53 -1.10 0.26
CA ILE A 542 1.71 -0.50 -0.80
C ILE A 542 1.95 1.01 -0.71
N LEU A 543 2.53 1.61 -1.74
CA LEU A 543 2.70 3.06 -1.85
C LEU A 543 1.66 3.62 -2.80
N ILE A 544 0.71 4.38 -2.28
CA ILE A 544 -0.34 5.02 -3.06
C ILE A 544 0.18 6.33 -3.65
N SER A 545 -0.17 6.60 -4.91
CA SER A 545 0.16 7.89 -5.55
C SER A 545 -0.50 9.05 -4.82
N SER A 546 0.28 10.09 -4.49
CA SER A 546 -0.23 11.29 -3.82
C SER A 546 -1.22 12.08 -4.66
N SER A 547 -1.20 11.92 -5.98
CA SER A 547 -2.19 12.49 -6.89
C SER A 547 -3.55 11.78 -6.83
N TYR A 548 -3.58 10.55 -6.36
CA TYR A 548 -4.82 9.80 -6.19
C TYR A 548 -5.35 9.93 -4.76
N LEU A 549 -4.48 9.76 -3.75
CA LEU A 549 -4.87 9.80 -2.35
C LEU A 549 -3.76 10.42 -1.49
N ASN A 550 -4.08 11.51 -0.78
CA ASN A 550 -3.13 12.24 0.06
C ASN A 550 -3.48 12.25 1.55
N LYS A 551 -4.62 11.64 1.92
CA LYS A 551 -5.10 11.38 3.27
C LYS A 551 -5.82 10.04 3.31
N PHE A 552 -5.96 9.44 4.49
CA PHE A 552 -6.66 8.18 4.65
C PHE A 552 -8.14 8.30 4.25
N ASP A 553 -8.59 7.38 3.41
CA ASP A 553 -9.98 7.15 3.00
C ASP A 553 -10.18 5.63 3.02
N GLU A 554 -10.95 5.14 3.96
CA GLU A 554 -11.07 3.70 4.22
C GLU A 554 -11.51 2.92 2.98
N VAL A 555 -12.46 3.43 2.23
CA VAL A 555 -13.02 2.73 1.06
C VAL A 555 -12.01 2.61 -0.07
N ARG A 556 -11.35 3.72 -0.41
CA ARG A 556 -10.31 3.72 -1.44
C ARG A 556 -9.09 2.90 -1.01
N CYS A 557 -8.69 3.00 0.24
CA CYS A 557 -7.60 2.21 0.80
C CYS A 557 -7.93 0.72 0.79
N ARG A 558 -9.15 0.33 1.20
CA ARG A 558 -9.60 -1.06 1.17
C ARG A 558 -9.66 -1.61 -0.26
N HIS A 559 -10.11 -0.81 -1.22
CA HIS A 559 -10.11 -1.20 -2.62
C HIS A 559 -8.68 -1.48 -3.13
N ILE A 560 -7.72 -0.58 -2.87
CA ILE A 560 -6.30 -0.79 -3.24
C ILE A 560 -5.70 -2.00 -2.50
N PHE A 561 -6.02 -2.19 -1.22
CA PHE A 561 -5.58 -3.37 -0.48
C PHE A 561 -6.08 -4.67 -1.14
N LEU A 562 -7.34 -4.70 -1.55
CA LEU A 562 -7.91 -5.85 -2.24
C LEU A 562 -7.32 -6.05 -3.65
N GLN A 563 -6.92 -4.98 -4.34
CA GLN A 563 -6.15 -5.10 -5.59
C GLN A 563 -4.78 -5.75 -5.37
N TYR A 564 -4.10 -5.40 -4.26
CA TYR A 564 -2.85 -6.05 -3.86
C TYR A 564 -3.06 -7.52 -3.52
N VAL A 565 -4.14 -7.83 -2.80
CA VAL A 565 -4.54 -9.20 -2.45
C VAL A 565 -4.84 -10.01 -3.71
N ASP A 566 -5.61 -9.46 -4.65
CA ASP A 566 -5.94 -10.11 -5.92
C ASP A 566 -4.69 -10.44 -6.73
N ALA A 567 -3.81 -9.45 -6.91
CA ALA A 567 -2.55 -9.62 -7.63
C ALA A 567 -1.60 -10.63 -6.96
N MET A 568 -1.63 -10.73 -5.61
CA MET A 568 -0.92 -11.78 -4.88
C MET A 568 -1.54 -13.16 -5.14
N LEU A 569 -2.87 -13.26 -5.05
CA LEU A 569 -3.60 -14.51 -5.28
C LEU A 569 -3.38 -15.05 -6.71
N ASP A 570 -3.28 -14.18 -7.70
CA ASP A 570 -2.92 -14.58 -9.07
C ASP A 570 -1.62 -15.39 -9.11
N LEU A 571 -0.63 -15.03 -8.29
CA LEU A 571 0.66 -15.70 -8.29
C LEU A 571 0.70 -16.95 -7.40
N ILE A 572 -0.14 -17.04 -6.37
CA ILE A 572 -0.05 -18.15 -5.39
C ILE A 572 -1.12 -19.23 -5.56
N ILE A 573 -2.23 -18.96 -6.25
CA ILE A 573 -3.23 -19.98 -6.58
C ILE A 573 -2.67 -20.87 -7.70
N PRO A 574 -2.52 -22.17 -7.48
CA PRO A 574 -1.99 -23.08 -8.50
C PRO A 574 -2.90 -23.17 -9.72
N GLY A 575 -2.30 -23.17 -10.91
CA GLY A 575 -3.04 -23.39 -12.18
C GLY A 575 -3.90 -22.22 -12.63
N GLU A 576 -3.71 -21.03 -12.09
CA GLU A 576 -4.46 -19.83 -12.49
C GLU A 576 -4.23 -19.53 -13.97
N LYS A 577 -5.34 -19.43 -14.73
CA LYS A 577 -5.28 -19.22 -16.19
C LYS A 577 -4.65 -17.87 -16.54
N GLY A 578 -3.73 -17.85 -17.50
CA GLY A 578 -3.04 -16.64 -17.94
C GLY A 578 -1.87 -16.23 -17.06
N VAL A 579 -1.54 -17.01 -16.04
CA VAL A 579 -0.34 -16.82 -15.23
C VAL A 579 0.81 -17.65 -15.80
N VAL A 580 1.94 -17.00 -16.03
CA VAL A 580 3.18 -17.68 -16.41
C VAL A 580 3.92 -18.06 -15.14
N ASP A 581 4.13 -19.35 -14.90
CA ASP A 581 4.81 -19.90 -13.73
C ASP A 581 6.01 -20.74 -14.15
N ARG A 582 7.22 -20.22 -13.93
CA ARG A 582 8.49 -20.94 -14.13
C ARG A 582 9.05 -21.48 -12.81
N LEU A 583 8.50 -21.05 -11.66
CA LEU A 583 8.90 -21.54 -10.34
C LEU A 583 8.44 -22.98 -10.12
N LYS A 584 7.22 -23.32 -10.61
CA LYS A 584 6.57 -24.64 -10.48
C LYS A 584 6.52 -25.15 -9.04
N ALA A 585 6.52 -24.25 -8.07
CA ALA A 585 6.41 -24.53 -6.66
C ALA A 585 5.20 -23.81 -6.08
N GLU A 586 4.48 -24.49 -5.18
CA GLU A 586 3.39 -23.89 -4.43
C GLU A 586 3.96 -22.91 -3.38
N GLU A 587 3.43 -21.72 -3.30
CA GLU A 587 3.82 -20.71 -2.33
C GLU A 587 2.63 -20.41 -1.41
N ILE A 588 2.86 -20.48 -0.09
CA ILE A 588 1.87 -20.13 0.93
C ILE A 588 2.30 -18.84 1.61
N ILE A 589 1.40 -17.85 1.62
CA ILE A 589 1.67 -16.52 2.15
C ILE A 589 0.64 -16.17 3.22
N PHE A 590 1.11 -15.58 4.31
CA PHE A 590 0.28 -15.14 5.42
C PHE A 590 0.47 -13.63 5.62
N LEU A 591 -0.63 -12.89 5.59
CA LEU A 591 -0.65 -11.43 5.72
C LEU A 591 -1.20 -11.03 7.09
N GLY A 592 -0.56 -10.09 7.75
CA GLY A 592 -1.06 -9.46 8.98
C GLY A 592 -1.44 -7.99 8.76
N PRO A 593 -2.16 -7.37 9.71
CA PRO A 593 -2.37 -5.93 9.70
C PRO A 593 -1.08 -5.17 10.03
N ASP A 594 -1.00 -3.95 9.51
CA ASP A 594 0.04 -2.96 9.84
C ASP A 594 -0.55 -1.55 9.65
N GLU A 595 0.28 -0.54 9.52
CA GLU A 595 -0.13 0.84 9.30
C GLU A 595 -1.12 0.97 8.14
N ASN A 596 -2.27 1.56 8.40
CA ASN A 596 -3.40 1.78 7.48
C ASN A 596 -4.05 0.51 6.89
N THR A 597 -3.83 -0.67 7.48
CA THR A 597 -4.45 -1.94 7.04
C THR A 597 -5.00 -2.78 8.19
N ALA A 598 -5.19 -2.19 9.36
CA ALA A 598 -5.91 -2.79 10.48
C ALA A 598 -7.44 -2.62 10.33
N GLY A 599 -8.21 -3.07 11.32
CA GLY A 599 -9.67 -2.98 11.30
C GLY A 599 -10.29 -3.92 10.27
N THR A 600 -11.07 -3.39 9.35
CA THR A 600 -11.87 -4.17 8.38
C THR A 600 -11.03 -4.85 7.27
N PHE A 601 -9.77 -4.48 7.08
CA PHE A 601 -8.95 -4.95 5.97
C PHE A 601 -8.61 -6.46 6.02
N PRO A 602 -8.19 -7.04 7.16
CA PRO A 602 -7.93 -8.47 7.24
C PRO A 602 -9.17 -9.32 6.93
N ALA A 603 -10.34 -8.92 7.41
CA ALA A 603 -11.60 -9.59 7.12
C ALA A 603 -11.93 -9.53 5.63
N ALA A 604 -11.81 -8.35 5.01
CA ALA A 604 -12.01 -8.17 3.58
C ALA A 604 -11.05 -9.05 2.75
N GLY A 605 -9.77 -9.14 3.12
CA GLY A 605 -8.77 -9.99 2.47
C GLY A 605 -9.10 -11.48 2.57
N ALA A 606 -9.55 -11.95 3.74
CA ALA A 606 -9.98 -13.33 3.94
C ALA A 606 -11.20 -13.68 3.08
N LEU A 607 -12.24 -12.86 3.11
CA LEU A 607 -13.45 -13.08 2.32
C LEU A 607 -13.17 -13.04 0.82
N TYR A 608 -12.34 -12.12 0.38
CA TYR A 608 -11.93 -12.02 -1.02
C TYR A 608 -11.16 -13.27 -1.46
N SER A 609 -10.19 -13.74 -0.66
CA SER A 609 -9.42 -14.94 -0.95
C SER A 609 -10.29 -16.21 -0.96
N LYS A 610 -11.32 -16.29 -0.09
CA LYS A 610 -12.35 -17.34 -0.12
C LYS A 610 -13.13 -17.30 -1.43
N GLY A 611 -13.59 -16.11 -1.84
CA GLY A 611 -14.31 -15.90 -3.10
C GLY A 611 -13.47 -16.28 -4.34
N ARG A 612 -12.14 -16.11 -4.28
CA ARG A 612 -11.19 -16.57 -5.31
C ARG A 612 -10.89 -18.08 -5.24
N GLY A 613 -11.48 -18.83 -4.31
CA GLY A 613 -11.26 -20.27 -4.16
C GLY A 613 -9.91 -20.65 -3.55
N TYR A 614 -9.22 -19.73 -2.86
CA TYR A 614 -7.95 -20.04 -2.21
C TYR A 614 -8.18 -20.98 -1.01
N LYS A 615 -7.61 -22.16 -1.06
CA LYS A 615 -7.85 -23.23 -0.05
C LYS A 615 -7.46 -22.80 1.37
N ALA A 616 -6.38 -22.05 1.52
CA ALA A 616 -5.89 -21.56 2.82
C ALA A 616 -6.48 -20.19 3.22
N TRP A 617 -7.66 -19.81 2.73
CA TRP A 617 -8.29 -18.51 2.97
C TRP A 617 -8.43 -18.16 4.45
N LYS A 618 -8.71 -19.15 5.32
CA LYS A 618 -8.83 -18.96 6.78
C LYS A 618 -7.54 -18.46 7.43
N SER A 619 -6.42 -18.84 6.87
CA SER A 619 -5.08 -18.52 7.35
C SER A 619 -4.41 -17.38 6.58
N PHE A 620 -4.94 -16.98 5.42
CA PHE A 620 -4.33 -16.03 4.51
C PHE A 620 -4.12 -14.66 5.14
N THR A 621 -5.11 -14.17 5.92
CA THR A 621 -4.97 -12.94 6.71
C THR A 621 -5.20 -13.22 8.19
N THR A 622 -4.48 -12.54 9.07
CA THR A 622 -4.60 -12.65 10.53
C THR A 622 -5.06 -11.34 11.16
N GLY A 623 -5.59 -11.41 12.39
CA GLY A 623 -6.19 -10.25 13.05
C GLY A 623 -7.55 -9.87 12.48
N LYS A 624 -8.26 -10.86 11.94
CA LYS A 624 -9.65 -10.74 11.46
C LYS A 624 -10.63 -10.55 12.62
N ASP A 625 -11.83 -10.13 12.27
CA ASP A 625 -12.94 -10.13 13.23
C ASP A 625 -13.24 -11.55 13.77
N PRO A 626 -13.69 -11.66 15.02
CA PRO A 626 -14.04 -12.95 15.62
C PRO A 626 -15.08 -13.75 14.81
N GLU A 627 -15.97 -13.09 14.08
CA GLU A 627 -16.96 -13.75 13.20
C GLU A 627 -16.29 -14.62 12.12
N LEU A 628 -15.09 -14.25 11.67
CA LEU A 628 -14.27 -15.01 10.73
C LEU A 628 -13.20 -15.87 11.41
N GLY A 629 -13.36 -16.13 12.70
CA GLY A 629 -12.44 -16.95 13.47
C GLY A 629 -11.11 -16.26 13.79
N GLY A 630 -11.03 -14.93 13.65
CA GLY A 630 -9.84 -14.17 14.01
C GLY A 630 -9.72 -13.99 15.52
N ILE A 631 -8.49 -13.70 15.95
CA ILE A 631 -8.17 -13.44 17.35
C ILE A 631 -7.66 -12.00 17.46
N PRO A 632 -8.52 -11.04 17.89
CA PRO A 632 -8.14 -9.63 17.96
C PRO A 632 -7.11 -9.41 19.08
N HIS A 633 -5.90 -9.03 18.66
CA HIS A 633 -4.73 -8.91 19.53
C HIS A 633 -4.91 -7.84 20.61
N ASP A 634 -5.57 -6.75 20.28
CA ASP A 634 -5.81 -5.61 21.15
C ASP A 634 -6.85 -5.91 22.24
N VAL A 635 -7.91 -6.67 21.90
CA VAL A 635 -8.94 -7.05 22.88
C VAL A 635 -8.35 -7.94 23.99
N TYR A 636 -7.49 -8.88 23.62
CA TYR A 636 -6.88 -9.81 24.58
C TYR A 636 -5.54 -9.32 25.13
N GLY A 637 -4.98 -8.24 24.61
CA GLY A 637 -3.70 -7.66 25.03
C GLY A 637 -2.52 -8.61 24.79
N MET A 638 -2.49 -9.30 23.66
CA MET A 638 -1.48 -10.32 23.35
C MET A 638 -0.05 -9.79 23.44
N THR A 639 0.22 -8.59 22.91
CA THR A 639 1.53 -7.94 22.97
C THR A 639 1.87 -7.57 24.41
N THR A 640 0.90 -7.05 25.17
CA THR A 640 1.08 -6.68 26.57
C THR A 640 1.44 -7.87 27.43
N HIS A 641 0.83 -9.05 27.21
CA HIS A 641 1.20 -10.27 27.96
C HIS A 641 2.67 -10.62 27.81
N SER A 642 3.24 -10.47 26.60
CA SER A 642 4.68 -10.66 26.38
C SER A 642 5.51 -9.60 27.12
N VAL A 643 5.20 -8.30 26.95
CA VAL A 643 5.91 -7.20 27.63
C VAL A 643 5.88 -7.39 29.15
N ARG A 644 4.71 -7.67 29.71
CA ARG A 644 4.54 -7.90 31.15
C ARG A 644 5.29 -9.14 31.65
N ALA A 645 5.40 -10.20 30.83
CA ALA A 645 6.20 -11.36 31.20
C ALA A 645 7.68 -10.98 31.42
N TYR A 646 8.26 -10.18 30.52
CA TYR A 646 9.63 -9.69 30.68
C TYR A 646 9.78 -8.76 31.88
N VAL A 647 8.86 -7.83 32.10
CA VAL A 647 8.88 -6.95 33.27
C VAL A 647 8.85 -7.77 34.55
N ARG A 648 7.95 -8.74 34.67
CA ARG A 648 7.84 -9.64 35.85
C ARG A 648 9.10 -10.48 36.05
N CYS A 649 9.69 -11.01 34.98
CA CYS A 649 10.94 -11.76 35.09
C CYS A 649 12.11 -10.90 35.57
N ILE A 650 12.18 -9.61 35.15
CA ILE A 650 13.20 -8.68 35.72
C ILE A 650 12.96 -8.47 37.20
N TYR A 651 11.73 -8.20 37.65
CA TYR A 651 11.39 -8.00 39.03
C TYR A 651 11.74 -9.22 39.90
N GLU A 652 11.41 -10.43 39.39
CA GLU A 652 11.75 -11.68 40.08
C GLU A 652 13.26 -11.86 40.22
N LYS A 653 14.04 -11.58 39.17
CA LYS A 653 15.51 -11.68 39.20
C LYS A 653 16.17 -10.63 40.13
N LEU A 654 15.60 -9.44 40.21
CA LEU A 654 16.12 -8.34 41.04
C LEU A 654 15.49 -8.27 42.44
N GLY A 655 14.55 -9.14 42.80
CA GLY A 655 13.83 -9.13 44.06
C GLY A 655 12.94 -7.90 44.27
N LEU A 656 12.41 -7.31 43.18
CA LEU A 656 11.60 -6.09 43.23
C LEU A 656 10.12 -6.42 43.32
N ARG A 657 9.33 -5.54 43.93
CA ARG A 657 7.87 -5.66 43.99
C ARG A 657 7.23 -4.68 43.00
N GLU A 658 6.39 -5.21 42.10
CA GLU A 658 5.74 -4.44 41.08
C GLU A 658 5.00 -3.20 41.63
N SER A 659 4.26 -3.33 42.73
CA SER A 659 3.47 -2.25 43.34
C SER A 659 4.30 -1.12 43.98
N GLU A 660 5.57 -1.35 44.18
CA GLU A 660 6.48 -0.36 44.77
C GLU A 660 7.22 0.46 43.72
N MET A 661 7.18 0.01 42.45
CA MET A 661 7.90 0.65 41.37
C MET A 661 7.12 1.83 40.77
N ARG A 662 7.83 2.91 40.44
CA ARG A 662 7.31 4.06 39.71
C ARG A 662 7.50 3.82 38.23
N LYS A 663 6.46 4.12 37.43
CA LYS A 663 6.45 3.83 36.02
C LYS A 663 6.16 5.06 35.16
N PHE A 664 6.89 5.17 34.06
CA PHE A 664 6.61 6.07 32.95
C PHE A 664 6.23 5.27 31.71
N GLN A 665 5.31 5.80 30.91
CA GLN A 665 4.82 5.16 29.69
C GLN A 665 4.65 6.17 28.56
N THR A 666 5.13 5.84 27.36
CA THR A 666 4.69 6.49 26.10
C THR A 666 3.66 5.64 25.40
N GLY A 667 2.72 6.27 24.69
CA GLY A 667 1.55 5.61 24.13
C GLY A 667 0.40 5.55 25.16
N GLY A 668 -0.70 6.17 24.79
CA GLY A 668 -1.83 6.46 25.67
C GLY A 668 -2.81 5.32 25.86
N PRO A 669 -3.87 5.57 26.63
CA PRO A 669 -4.94 4.62 26.90
C PRO A 669 -5.86 4.40 25.69
N ASP A 670 -5.74 5.18 24.62
CA ASP A 670 -6.40 5.02 23.32
C ASP A 670 -5.73 3.99 22.42
N GLY A 671 -4.43 3.73 22.62
CA GLY A 671 -3.65 2.76 21.84
C GLY A 671 -3.83 1.32 22.31
N ASP A 672 -3.58 0.34 21.42
CA ASP A 672 -3.65 -1.09 21.73
C ASP A 672 -2.76 -1.48 22.92
N LEU A 673 -1.46 -1.31 22.76
CA LEU A 673 -0.51 -1.69 23.80
C LEU A 673 -0.64 -0.80 25.04
N GLY A 674 -0.82 0.52 24.85
CA GLY A 674 -0.90 1.49 25.94
C GLY A 674 -2.08 1.26 26.87
N SER A 675 -3.28 0.98 26.32
CA SER A 675 -4.47 0.69 27.13
C SER A 675 -4.33 -0.62 27.90
N ASN A 676 -3.87 -1.68 27.23
CA ASN A 676 -3.68 -2.98 27.86
C ASN A 676 -2.59 -2.93 28.95
N GLU A 677 -1.54 -2.13 28.76
CA GLU A 677 -0.51 -1.92 29.75
C GLU A 677 -1.04 -1.16 30.99
N VAL A 678 -1.90 -0.15 30.79
CA VAL A 678 -2.61 0.53 31.88
C VAL A 678 -3.46 -0.46 32.70
N LEU A 679 -4.22 -1.33 32.03
CA LEU A 679 -5.15 -2.25 32.70
C LEU A 679 -4.44 -3.39 33.46
N ARG A 680 -3.26 -3.83 32.99
CA ARG A 680 -2.58 -5.01 33.52
C ARG A 680 -1.41 -4.72 34.44
N SER A 681 -0.80 -3.55 34.34
CA SER A 681 0.34 -3.15 35.17
C SER A 681 -0.12 -2.76 36.58
N LYS A 682 0.72 -3.03 37.61
CA LYS A 682 0.44 -2.69 39.04
C LYS A 682 1.34 -1.60 39.57
N GLU A 683 2.33 -1.17 38.79
CA GLU A 683 3.24 -0.09 39.14
C GLU A 683 2.48 1.23 39.34
N LYS A 684 3.07 2.14 40.10
CA LYS A 684 2.61 3.49 40.30
C LYS A 684 2.94 4.33 39.04
N MET A 685 1.93 4.61 38.19
CA MET A 685 2.12 5.42 37.00
C MET A 685 2.34 6.88 37.40
N VAL A 686 3.50 7.45 37.11
CA VAL A 686 3.85 8.84 37.47
C VAL A 686 3.85 9.78 36.23
N GLY A 687 3.92 9.24 35.06
CA GLY A 687 3.89 10.02 33.82
C GLY A 687 3.42 9.20 32.64
N MET A 688 2.66 9.84 31.74
CA MET A 688 2.18 9.24 30.50
C MET A 688 2.11 10.31 29.40
N VAL A 689 2.38 9.89 28.17
CA VAL A 689 2.28 10.77 26.99
C VAL A 689 1.67 10.03 25.80
N ASP A 690 0.74 10.68 25.14
CA ASP A 690 0.13 10.21 23.88
C ASP A 690 0.15 11.30 22.81
N ILE A 691 -0.55 11.06 21.69
CA ILE A 691 -0.63 12.01 20.57
C ILE A 691 -1.32 13.32 20.98
N SER A 692 -2.15 13.31 22.02
CA SER A 692 -3.05 14.41 22.40
C SER A 692 -2.51 15.24 23.57
N ALA A 693 -1.71 14.66 24.46
CA ALA A 693 -1.33 15.32 25.71
C ALA A 693 -0.10 14.69 26.40
N SER A 694 0.44 15.45 27.36
CA SER A 694 1.41 15.01 28.36
C SER A 694 0.76 15.08 29.75
N LEU A 695 0.78 13.98 30.48
CA LEU A 695 0.18 13.83 31.81
C LEU A 695 1.24 13.43 32.83
N HIS A 696 1.31 14.13 33.95
CA HIS A 696 2.20 13.85 35.05
C HIS A 696 1.50 14.00 36.38
N ASP A 697 1.77 13.08 37.29
CA ASP A 697 1.41 13.21 38.68
C ASP A 697 2.46 12.48 39.58
N PRO A 698 3.26 13.21 40.36
CA PRO A 698 4.31 12.61 41.18
C PRO A 698 3.77 11.70 42.27
N GLN A 699 2.53 11.93 42.72
CA GLN A 699 1.84 11.08 43.71
C GLN A 699 1.25 9.82 43.09
N GLY A 700 1.31 9.70 41.74
CA GLY A 700 0.71 8.66 40.92
C GLY A 700 -0.59 9.08 40.30
N ILE A 701 -0.68 8.92 39.01
CA ILE A 701 -1.88 9.22 38.20
C ILE A 701 -3.02 8.32 38.69
N ASP A 702 -4.22 8.91 38.89
CA ASP A 702 -5.42 8.19 39.33
C ASP A 702 -5.70 6.96 38.46
N ARG A 703 -5.61 5.79 39.05
CA ARG A 703 -5.67 4.50 38.35
C ARG A 703 -7.07 4.21 37.81
N GLU A 704 -8.13 4.62 38.54
CA GLU A 704 -9.51 4.40 38.09
C GLU A 704 -9.81 5.23 36.86
N GLU A 705 -9.33 6.48 36.84
CA GLU A 705 -9.51 7.36 35.70
C GLU A 705 -8.70 6.87 34.48
N LEU A 706 -7.44 6.42 34.66
CA LEU A 706 -6.68 5.78 33.58
C LEU A 706 -7.38 4.52 33.06
N ALA A 707 -7.92 3.67 33.94
CA ALA A 707 -8.66 2.48 33.57
C ALA A 707 -9.92 2.84 32.78
N ARG A 708 -10.65 3.89 33.19
CA ARG A 708 -11.80 4.41 32.42
C ARG A 708 -11.41 4.78 30.99
N LEU A 709 -10.34 5.56 30.84
CA LEU A 709 -9.83 5.93 29.51
C LEU A 709 -9.45 4.69 28.69
N ALA A 710 -8.73 3.74 29.30
CA ALA A 710 -8.27 2.53 28.63
C ALA A 710 -9.42 1.61 28.19
N HIS A 711 -10.44 1.43 29.02
CA HIS A 711 -11.63 0.63 28.65
C HIS A 711 -12.42 1.24 27.49
N HIS A 712 -12.49 2.56 27.42
CA HIS A 712 -13.22 3.28 26.36
C HIS A 712 -12.32 3.72 25.20
N ARG A 713 -11.04 3.38 25.20
CA ARG A 713 -10.05 3.79 24.18
C ARG A 713 -10.03 5.31 23.96
N LEU A 714 -10.07 6.06 25.04
CA LEU A 714 -10.07 7.52 25.01
C LEU A 714 -8.64 8.05 25.18
N PRO A 715 -8.26 9.13 24.46
CA PRO A 715 -6.95 9.76 24.58
C PRO A 715 -6.79 10.51 25.92
N LEU A 716 -5.54 10.79 26.30
CA LEU A 716 -5.21 11.49 27.55
C LEU A 716 -5.88 12.86 27.70
N ARG A 717 -6.23 13.55 26.61
CA ARG A 717 -6.95 14.83 26.68
C ARG A 717 -8.30 14.73 27.42
N GLU A 718 -8.89 13.54 27.46
CA GLU A 718 -10.16 13.24 28.11
C GLU A 718 -9.99 12.91 29.61
N PHE A 719 -8.75 13.03 30.14
CA PHE A 719 -8.47 12.81 31.55
C PHE A 719 -9.09 13.93 32.40
N ARG A 720 -9.79 13.58 33.48
CA ARG A 720 -10.44 14.53 34.39
C ARG A 720 -9.41 15.22 35.26
N ARG A 721 -9.17 16.51 35.03
CA ARG A 721 -8.19 17.32 35.77
C ARG A 721 -8.42 17.33 37.30
N SER A 722 -9.67 17.12 37.73
CA SER A 722 -10.03 17.00 39.16
C SER A 722 -9.45 15.78 39.86
N LYS A 723 -8.91 14.83 39.11
CA LYS A 723 -8.24 13.62 39.60
C LYS A 723 -6.72 13.78 39.75
N LEU A 724 -6.18 14.96 39.44
CA LEU A 724 -4.78 15.27 39.61
C LEU A 724 -4.49 15.73 41.07
N SER A 725 -3.33 15.37 41.53
CA SER A 725 -2.77 15.96 42.77
C SER A 725 -2.44 17.44 42.53
N PRO A 726 -2.18 18.24 43.62
CA PRO A 726 -1.82 19.66 43.44
C PRO A 726 -0.54 19.87 42.61
N GLU A 727 0.34 18.89 42.53
CA GLU A 727 1.59 18.92 41.78
C GLU A 727 1.45 18.29 40.39
N GLY A 728 0.31 17.63 40.14
CA GLY A 728 0.01 16.99 38.88
C GLY A 728 -0.43 17.98 37.79
N PHE A 729 -0.20 17.63 36.53
CA PHE A 729 -0.63 18.45 35.40
C PHE A 729 -0.99 17.63 34.16
N LEU A 730 -1.83 18.20 33.35
CA LEU A 730 -2.18 17.74 31.99
C LEU A 730 -1.98 18.89 31.02
N VAL A 731 -1.04 18.75 30.08
CA VAL A 731 -0.78 19.73 29.00
C VAL A 731 -1.17 19.12 27.66
N LEU A 732 -2.06 19.80 26.95
CA LEU A 732 -2.50 19.38 25.62
C LEU A 732 -1.51 19.80 24.54
N THR A 733 -1.47 19.11 23.42
CA THR A 733 -0.58 19.43 22.29
C THR A 733 -0.86 20.81 21.68
N GLU A 734 -2.08 21.29 21.74
CA GLU A 734 -2.49 22.63 21.29
C GLU A 734 -2.21 23.75 22.32
N ASP A 735 -1.93 23.39 23.58
CA ASP A 735 -1.70 24.38 24.61
C ASP A 735 -0.45 25.25 24.33
N ARG A 736 -0.53 26.53 24.66
CA ARG A 736 0.55 27.50 24.52
C ARG A 736 0.70 28.32 25.80
N ASN A 737 1.94 28.56 26.20
CA ASN A 737 2.30 29.38 27.36
C ASN A 737 1.61 28.93 28.66
N VAL A 738 1.55 27.62 28.92
CA VAL A 738 0.97 27.05 30.14
C VAL A 738 2.00 27.06 31.25
N LYS A 739 1.63 27.60 32.43
CA LYS A 739 2.46 27.53 33.63
C LYS A 739 2.14 26.26 34.41
N LEU A 740 3.15 25.43 34.65
CA LEU A 740 3.03 24.23 35.45
C LEU A 740 3.01 24.54 36.95
N PRO A 741 2.58 23.58 37.80
CA PRO A 741 2.56 23.77 39.27
C PRO A 741 3.89 24.15 39.88
N ASP A 742 5.02 23.68 39.34
CA ASP A 742 6.38 24.01 39.78
C ASP A 742 6.89 25.37 39.24
N GLY A 743 6.04 26.11 38.54
CA GLY A 743 6.39 27.41 37.94
C GLY A 743 7.01 27.37 36.59
N THR A 744 7.32 26.19 36.02
CA THR A 744 7.89 26.05 34.68
C THR A 744 6.87 26.52 33.64
N LEU A 745 7.32 27.34 32.66
CA LEU A 745 6.50 27.78 31.51
C LEU A 745 6.67 26.82 30.34
N VAL A 746 5.56 26.23 29.88
CA VAL A 746 5.51 25.42 28.67
C VAL A 746 5.04 26.30 27.51
N GLU A 747 5.94 26.71 26.66
CA GLU A 747 5.65 27.58 25.50
C GLU A 747 4.81 26.86 24.44
N ASP A 748 5.09 25.58 24.19
CA ASP A 748 4.45 24.73 23.15
C ASP A 748 4.18 23.31 23.69
N GLY A 749 2.91 22.97 23.83
CA GLY A 749 2.49 21.65 24.28
C GLY A 749 2.90 20.51 23.33
N SER A 750 2.94 20.77 22.01
CA SER A 750 3.43 19.77 21.04
C SER A 750 4.91 19.46 21.25
N ARG A 751 5.73 20.47 21.50
CA ARG A 751 7.14 20.28 21.79
C ARG A 751 7.33 19.56 23.11
N MET A 752 6.57 19.95 24.14
CA MET A 752 6.60 19.24 25.43
C MET A 752 6.26 17.76 25.24
N ARG A 753 5.22 17.44 24.48
CA ARG A 753 4.82 16.07 24.18
C ARG A 753 5.94 15.28 23.47
N ASP A 754 6.59 15.87 22.45
CA ASP A 754 7.67 15.22 21.71
C ASP A 754 8.92 14.96 22.58
N GLU A 755 9.21 15.84 23.51
CA GLU A 755 10.39 15.79 24.39
C GLU A 755 10.11 15.21 25.79
N PHE A 756 8.85 14.84 26.10
CA PHE A 756 8.42 14.53 27.48
C PHE A 756 9.25 13.43 28.16
N HIS A 757 9.64 12.41 27.43
CA HIS A 757 10.47 11.31 27.94
C HIS A 757 11.91 11.73 28.31
N PHE A 758 12.34 12.93 27.91
CA PHE A 758 13.61 13.54 28.31
C PHE A 758 13.48 14.48 29.53
N LEU A 759 12.25 14.96 29.79
CA LEU A 759 12.01 15.94 30.86
C LEU A 759 12.02 15.28 32.27
N LYS A 760 12.27 16.07 33.31
CA LYS A 760 12.25 15.61 34.70
C LYS A 760 10.92 14.97 35.12
N TYR A 761 9.83 15.31 34.49
CA TYR A 761 8.48 14.79 34.75
C TYR A 761 8.27 13.32 34.35
N SER A 762 9.18 12.74 33.61
CA SER A 762 9.16 11.31 33.25
C SER A 762 10.04 10.43 34.15
N ASP A 763 10.75 11.01 35.13
CA ASP A 763 11.63 10.26 36.02
C ASP A 763 10.88 9.17 36.77
N ALA A 764 11.29 7.93 36.57
CA ALA A 764 10.64 6.73 37.10
C ALA A 764 11.65 5.57 37.20
N ASP A 765 11.29 4.51 37.91
CA ASP A 765 12.12 3.32 37.97
C ASP A 765 12.06 2.52 36.69
N VAL A 766 10.86 2.46 36.09
CA VAL A 766 10.56 1.63 34.92
C VAL A 766 9.98 2.47 33.79
N PHE A 767 10.55 2.31 32.61
CA PHE A 767 10.02 2.88 31.36
C PHE A 767 9.54 1.77 30.44
N VAL A 768 8.26 1.85 30.05
CA VAL A 768 7.66 0.96 29.04
C VAL A 768 7.15 1.81 27.87
N PRO A 769 7.94 1.99 26.82
CA PRO A 769 7.45 2.65 25.62
C PRO A 769 6.41 1.78 24.92
N CYS A 770 5.13 2.18 24.98
CA CYS A 770 4.01 1.49 24.31
C CYS A 770 3.61 2.15 22.99
N GLY A 771 4.12 3.34 22.70
CA GLY A 771 3.91 4.10 21.47
C GLY A 771 4.99 5.16 21.29
N GLY A 772 5.04 5.76 20.12
CA GLY A 772 6.01 6.80 19.78
C GLY A 772 6.61 6.58 18.39
N ARG A 773 7.37 7.57 17.93
CA ARG A 773 8.02 7.46 16.61
C ARG A 773 9.26 6.58 16.69
N PRO A 774 9.57 5.82 15.63
CA PRO A 774 10.84 5.12 15.54
C PRO A 774 12.03 6.08 15.74
N ARG A 775 13.06 5.62 16.47
CA ARG A 775 14.28 6.39 16.75
C ARG A 775 14.02 7.71 17.49
N SER A 776 13.03 7.72 18.39
CA SER A 776 12.83 8.85 19.31
C SER A 776 14.02 9.04 20.23
N VAL A 777 14.68 7.95 20.63
CA VAL A 777 15.92 7.96 21.40
C VAL A 777 17.05 7.44 20.51
N THR A 778 18.07 8.28 20.32
CA THR A 778 19.26 8.02 19.49
C THR A 778 20.52 8.31 20.27
N LEU A 779 21.69 7.97 19.74
CA LEU A 779 22.95 8.29 20.38
C LEU A 779 23.12 9.79 20.64
N GLU A 780 22.55 10.64 19.79
CA GLU A 780 22.63 12.11 19.91
C GLU A 780 21.89 12.67 21.14
N ASN A 781 20.84 11.98 21.60
CA ASN A 781 19.98 12.50 22.69
C ASN A 781 19.87 11.58 23.91
N VAL A 782 20.47 10.37 23.88
CA VAL A 782 20.37 9.37 24.96
C VAL A 782 21.01 9.84 26.26
N GLY A 783 21.99 10.75 26.20
CA GLY A 783 22.61 11.35 27.41
C GLY A 783 21.59 11.99 28.34
N LYS A 784 20.44 12.46 27.80
CA LYS A 784 19.34 13.01 28.61
C LYS A 784 18.62 11.98 29.47
N PHE A 785 18.95 10.69 29.36
CA PHE A 785 18.48 9.64 30.26
C PHE A 785 19.36 9.45 31.49
N LEU A 786 20.45 10.21 31.55
CA LEU A 786 21.26 10.32 32.79
C LEU A 786 20.95 11.62 33.50
N LYS A 787 20.91 11.58 34.84
CA LYS A 787 20.78 12.76 35.69
C LYS A 787 22.17 13.34 35.99
N VAL A 788 23.01 13.39 34.98
CA VAL A 788 24.37 13.92 35.00
C VAL A 788 24.44 15.08 34.02
N PRO A 789 24.93 16.25 34.45
CA PRO A 789 25.08 17.39 33.54
C PRO A 789 25.94 17.04 32.32
N ASP A 790 25.53 17.55 31.16
CA ASP A 790 26.26 17.43 29.89
C ASP A 790 26.64 15.99 29.49
N ALA A 791 25.85 15.00 29.94
CA ALA A 791 26.03 13.64 29.50
C ALA A 791 25.67 13.48 28.02
N ASP A 792 26.54 12.82 27.28
CA ASP A 792 26.37 12.56 25.83
C ASP A 792 26.51 11.06 25.52
N GLY A 793 25.95 10.67 24.40
CA GLY A 793 25.87 9.26 24.00
C GLY A 793 27.23 8.66 23.62
N GLU A 794 28.16 9.44 23.10
CA GLU A 794 29.49 8.95 22.73
C GLU A 794 30.29 8.60 24.00
N SER A 795 30.32 9.49 24.99
CA SER A 795 30.92 9.22 26.29
C SER A 795 30.26 8.04 27.03
N MET A 796 28.92 7.84 26.86
CA MET A 796 28.24 6.65 27.34
C MET A 796 28.75 5.38 26.67
N MET A 797 28.94 5.43 25.37
CA MET A 797 29.47 4.31 24.57
C MET A 797 30.93 3.99 24.92
N GLU A 798 31.73 4.97 25.29
CA GLU A 798 33.11 4.80 25.78
C GLU A 798 33.18 4.25 27.19
N GLY A 799 32.06 4.17 27.93
CA GLY A 799 31.97 3.64 29.28
C GLY A 799 32.32 4.65 30.39
N LYS A 800 32.38 5.94 30.09
CA LYS A 800 32.65 7.02 31.06
C LYS A 800 31.65 7.02 32.22
N TYR A 801 30.45 6.54 32.01
CA TYR A 801 29.36 6.52 32.98
C TYR A 801 28.99 5.10 33.47
N ALA A 802 29.93 4.15 33.43
CA ALA A 802 29.67 2.75 33.76
C ALA A 802 29.34 2.50 35.24
N ASN A 803 29.72 3.43 36.15
CA ASN A 803 29.60 3.28 37.60
C ASN A 803 28.57 4.24 38.22
N LEU A 804 27.52 4.60 37.49
CA LEU A 804 26.45 5.45 38.00
C LEU A 804 25.60 4.70 39.05
N SER A 805 25.20 5.41 40.12
CA SER A 805 24.18 4.89 41.01
C SER A 805 22.78 4.92 40.38
N PRO A 806 21.83 4.08 40.84
CA PRO A 806 20.45 4.08 40.30
C PRO A 806 19.79 5.46 40.35
N GLU A 807 20.09 6.30 41.30
CA GLU A 807 19.55 7.65 41.47
C GLU A 807 20.02 8.61 40.35
N GLN A 808 21.17 8.32 39.76
CA GLN A 808 21.73 9.08 38.62
C GLN A 808 21.14 8.67 37.26
N LEU A 809 20.38 7.56 37.22
CA LEU A 809 19.66 7.12 36.05
C LEU A 809 18.24 7.69 36.07
N LYS A 810 17.73 8.07 34.90
CA LYS A 810 16.33 8.45 34.73
C LYS A 810 15.41 7.24 34.85
N PHE A 811 15.83 6.11 34.29
CA PHE A 811 15.17 4.81 34.34
C PHE A 811 16.20 3.73 34.63
N THR A 812 15.91 2.86 35.59
CA THR A 812 16.76 1.69 35.90
C THR A 812 16.38 0.47 35.05
N ILE A 813 15.12 0.40 34.63
CA ILE A 813 14.57 -0.69 33.82
C ILE A 813 13.85 -0.10 32.61
N ILE A 814 14.14 -0.64 31.42
CA ILE A 814 13.43 -0.32 30.18
C ILE A 814 13.00 -1.61 29.50
N VAL A 815 11.70 -1.74 29.18
CA VAL A 815 11.16 -2.87 28.40
C VAL A 815 10.39 -2.32 27.21
N GLU A 816 10.94 -2.50 26.01
CA GLU A 816 10.41 -1.86 24.81
C GLU A 816 9.19 -2.60 24.23
N GLY A 817 8.01 -2.04 24.43
CA GLY A 817 6.78 -2.47 23.74
C GLY A 817 6.67 -1.92 22.32
N ALA A 818 7.02 -0.65 22.14
CA ALA A 818 6.99 0.01 20.82
C ALA A 818 8.18 -0.41 19.95
N ASN A 819 7.94 -0.62 18.65
CA ASN A 819 8.99 -1.00 17.71
C ASN A 819 9.95 0.16 17.44
N LEU A 820 11.26 -0.11 17.50
CA LEU A 820 12.34 0.79 17.09
C LEU A 820 12.35 2.15 17.83
N PHE A 821 11.74 2.25 19.01
CA PHE A 821 11.69 3.50 19.79
C PHE A 821 13.09 4.00 20.16
N ILE A 822 13.97 3.10 20.62
CA ILE A 822 15.37 3.36 20.95
C ILE A 822 16.26 2.78 19.84
N SER A 823 17.23 3.54 19.36
CA SER A 823 18.21 3.05 18.38
C SER A 823 19.16 2.03 19.01
N GLN A 824 19.75 1.12 18.23
CA GLN A 824 20.58 0.04 18.78
C GLN A 824 21.83 0.55 19.50
N ASP A 825 22.45 1.60 19.00
CA ASP A 825 23.58 2.27 19.63
C ASP A 825 23.20 2.93 20.98
N ALA A 826 22.04 3.59 21.04
CA ALA A 826 21.51 4.15 22.27
C ALA A 826 21.15 3.07 23.31
N ARG A 827 20.65 1.90 22.89
CA ARG A 827 20.43 0.75 23.81
C ARG A 827 21.73 0.30 24.44
N VAL A 828 22.76 0.11 23.63
CA VAL A 828 24.08 -0.30 24.12
C VAL A 828 24.67 0.75 25.10
N ALA A 829 24.52 2.04 24.77
CA ALA A 829 24.96 3.13 25.65
C ALA A 829 24.27 3.10 27.02
N LEU A 830 22.92 2.90 27.02
CA LEU A 830 22.15 2.79 28.28
C LEU A 830 22.56 1.57 29.11
N GLU A 831 22.73 0.41 28.47
CA GLU A 831 23.14 -0.81 29.19
C GLU A 831 24.55 -0.69 29.79
N LYS A 832 25.51 -0.02 29.12
CA LYS A 832 26.83 0.30 29.65
C LYS A 832 26.78 1.23 30.85
N CYS A 833 25.71 2.01 31.02
CA CYS A 833 25.47 2.85 32.18
C CYS A 833 24.69 2.13 33.30
N GLY A 834 24.42 0.84 33.18
CA GLY A 834 23.75 0.03 34.19
C GLY A 834 22.23 -0.10 34.05
N VAL A 835 21.63 0.41 33.00
CA VAL A 835 20.20 0.23 32.73
C VAL A 835 19.92 -1.22 32.34
N THR A 836 18.95 -1.86 32.98
CA THR A 836 18.45 -3.18 32.57
C THR A 836 17.45 -3.00 31.40
N LEU A 837 17.86 -3.37 30.18
CA LEU A 837 17.07 -3.13 28.97
C LEU A 837 16.74 -4.42 28.25
N ILE A 838 15.43 -4.59 27.92
CA ILE A 838 14.94 -5.62 27.00
C ILE A 838 14.38 -4.94 25.77
N LYS A 839 14.95 -5.30 24.61
CA LYS A 839 14.58 -4.69 23.34
C LYS A 839 13.22 -5.16 22.78
N ASP A 840 12.68 -4.39 21.88
CA ASP A 840 11.40 -4.58 21.21
C ASP A 840 11.21 -5.97 20.57
N ALA A 841 12.20 -6.46 19.83
CA ALA A 841 12.14 -7.75 19.11
C ALA A 841 12.00 -8.96 20.06
N SER A 842 12.33 -8.81 21.34
CA SER A 842 12.08 -9.80 22.40
C SER A 842 10.76 -9.50 23.12
N ALA A 843 10.58 -8.28 23.61
CA ALA A 843 9.48 -7.93 24.50
C ALA A 843 8.10 -7.97 23.83
N ASN A 844 7.97 -7.53 22.57
CA ASN A 844 6.67 -7.32 21.93
C ASN A 844 6.22 -8.43 20.96
N LYS A 845 6.72 -9.66 21.10
CA LYS A 845 6.42 -10.77 20.19
C LYS A 845 5.10 -11.51 20.45
N GLY A 846 4.32 -11.11 21.46
CA GLY A 846 3.04 -11.76 21.78
C GLY A 846 2.03 -11.76 20.64
N GLY A 847 1.91 -10.64 19.90
CA GLY A 847 1.03 -10.55 18.74
C GLY A 847 1.38 -11.53 17.61
N VAL A 848 2.67 -11.74 17.34
CA VAL A 848 3.08 -12.70 16.29
C VAL A 848 2.84 -14.15 16.72
N THR A 849 2.98 -14.48 18.01
CA THR A 849 2.68 -15.80 18.54
C THR A 849 1.18 -16.11 18.43
N SER A 850 0.33 -15.16 18.83
CA SER A 850 -1.13 -15.30 18.69
C SER A 850 -1.55 -15.52 17.24
N SER A 851 -1.07 -14.68 16.33
CA SER A 851 -1.41 -14.82 14.91
C SER A 851 -0.93 -16.14 14.30
N SER A 852 0.23 -16.66 14.71
CA SER A 852 0.73 -17.94 14.24
C SER A 852 -0.18 -19.09 14.66
N LEU A 853 -0.67 -19.06 15.90
CA LEU A 853 -1.61 -20.08 16.39
C LEU A 853 -3.01 -19.91 15.77
N GLU A 854 -3.43 -18.69 15.41
CA GLU A 854 -4.62 -18.46 14.57
C GLU A 854 -4.47 -19.09 13.19
N VAL A 855 -3.32 -18.91 12.53
CA VAL A 855 -2.99 -19.58 11.24
C VAL A 855 -3.05 -21.09 11.39
N PHE A 856 -2.41 -21.62 12.42
CA PHE A 856 -2.35 -23.07 12.64
C PHE A 856 -3.72 -23.69 12.85
N ALA A 857 -4.58 -23.06 13.66
CA ALA A 857 -5.97 -23.50 13.80
C ALA A 857 -6.73 -23.47 12.47
N GLY A 858 -6.55 -22.41 11.66
CA GLY A 858 -7.16 -22.29 10.34
C GLY A 858 -6.71 -23.36 9.35
N LEU A 859 -5.46 -23.86 9.46
CA LEU A 859 -4.95 -24.96 8.63
C LEU A 859 -5.42 -26.33 9.13
N CYS A 860 -5.60 -26.50 10.44
CA CYS A 860 -6.01 -27.78 11.04
C CYS A 860 -7.51 -28.06 10.92
N LEU A 861 -8.36 -27.04 11.05
CA LEU A 861 -9.82 -27.15 11.07
C LEU A 861 -10.40 -27.17 9.65
N SER A 862 -11.40 -28.02 9.38
CA SER A 862 -12.23 -27.90 8.18
C SER A 862 -13.03 -26.60 8.18
N ASP A 863 -13.74 -26.26 7.11
CA ASP A 863 -14.55 -25.05 7.08
C ASP A 863 -15.72 -25.12 8.07
N GLU A 864 -16.33 -26.30 8.23
CA GLU A 864 -17.43 -26.55 9.18
C GLU A 864 -16.91 -26.50 10.63
N GLU A 865 -15.79 -27.16 10.91
CA GLU A 865 -15.15 -27.14 12.22
C GLU A 865 -14.70 -25.72 12.60
N HIS A 866 -14.13 -24.98 11.66
CA HIS A 866 -13.71 -23.60 11.89
C HIS A 866 -14.91 -22.69 12.18
N ALA A 867 -15.99 -22.82 11.41
CA ALA A 867 -17.21 -22.06 11.68
C ALA A 867 -17.83 -22.42 13.04
N LYS A 868 -17.76 -23.70 13.44
CA LYS A 868 -18.31 -24.17 14.72
C LYS A 868 -17.48 -23.73 15.94
N TYR A 869 -16.16 -23.81 15.84
CA TYR A 869 -15.27 -23.67 16.99
C TYR A 869 -14.60 -22.31 17.09
N MET A 870 -14.29 -21.68 15.96
CA MET A 870 -13.54 -20.41 15.93
C MET A 870 -14.41 -19.19 15.64
N SER A 871 -15.55 -19.31 14.95
CA SER A 871 -16.42 -18.18 14.65
C SER A 871 -17.18 -17.72 15.89
N ALA A 872 -17.09 -16.44 16.21
CA ALA A 872 -17.71 -15.82 17.37
C ALA A 872 -18.34 -14.48 17.00
N LYS A 873 -19.54 -14.20 17.51
CA LYS A 873 -20.20 -12.89 17.28
C LYS A 873 -19.43 -11.72 17.89
N SER A 874 -18.75 -11.97 19.00
CA SER A 874 -17.85 -11.02 19.65
C SER A 874 -16.86 -11.77 20.56
N ALA A 875 -15.85 -11.09 21.08
CA ALA A 875 -14.92 -11.68 22.04
C ALA A 875 -15.60 -12.19 23.32
N THR A 876 -16.73 -11.61 23.69
CA THR A 876 -17.53 -12.00 24.88
C THR A 876 -18.55 -13.08 24.57
N ASP A 877 -19.14 -13.08 23.37
CA ASP A 877 -20.10 -14.09 22.90
C ASP A 877 -19.40 -15.06 21.94
N ALA A 878 -18.44 -15.79 22.48
CA ALA A 878 -17.60 -16.75 21.76
C ALA A 878 -17.85 -18.19 22.24
N PRO A 879 -17.66 -19.20 21.38
CA PRO A 879 -17.68 -20.60 21.77
C PRO A 879 -16.69 -20.90 22.90
N GLU A 880 -17.01 -21.89 23.74
CA GLU A 880 -16.12 -22.27 24.85
C GLU A 880 -14.75 -22.73 24.36
N PHE A 881 -14.72 -23.43 23.23
CA PHE A 881 -13.46 -23.79 22.56
C PHE A 881 -12.60 -22.56 22.27
N TYR A 882 -13.18 -21.51 21.67
CA TYR A 882 -12.46 -20.28 21.34
C TYR A 882 -11.87 -19.62 22.60
N LYS A 883 -12.66 -19.50 23.67
CA LYS A 883 -12.20 -18.92 24.94
C LYS A 883 -11.02 -19.66 25.53
N ARG A 884 -11.11 -21.00 25.60
CA ARG A 884 -10.01 -21.86 26.10
C ARG A 884 -8.78 -21.77 25.19
N TYR A 885 -8.98 -21.77 23.88
CA TYR A 885 -7.90 -21.66 22.92
C TYR A 885 -7.13 -20.35 23.09
N VAL A 886 -7.83 -19.22 23.24
CA VAL A 886 -7.22 -17.92 23.52
C VAL A 886 -6.44 -17.92 24.86
N GLN A 887 -6.97 -18.53 25.91
CA GLN A 887 -6.25 -18.64 27.18
C GLN A 887 -4.96 -19.45 27.04
N GLU A 888 -4.95 -20.55 26.34
CA GLU A 888 -3.74 -21.33 26.06
C GLU A 888 -2.72 -20.56 25.21
N ILE A 889 -3.20 -19.71 24.27
CA ILE A 889 -2.32 -18.80 23.53
C ILE A 889 -1.62 -17.82 24.46
N LEU A 890 -2.35 -17.20 25.41
CA LEU A 890 -1.76 -16.28 26.38
C LEU A 890 -0.70 -16.98 27.24
N GLN A 891 -0.96 -18.22 27.68
CA GLN A 891 0.01 -19.03 28.41
C GLN A 891 1.27 -19.31 27.56
N ARG A 892 1.09 -19.69 26.30
CA ARG A 892 2.20 -19.94 25.37
C ARG A 892 3.05 -18.70 25.14
N ILE A 893 2.43 -17.50 25.07
CA ILE A 893 3.14 -16.22 24.95
C ILE A 893 4.03 -15.99 26.17
N GLU A 894 3.50 -16.20 27.38
CA GLU A 894 4.26 -16.03 28.62
C GLU A 894 5.39 -17.07 28.77
N GLU A 895 5.15 -18.34 28.43
CA GLU A 895 6.15 -19.40 28.40
C GLU A 895 7.32 -19.09 27.46
N ASN A 896 7.04 -18.66 26.22
CA ASN A 896 8.06 -18.30 25.25
C ASN A 896 8.88 -17.07 25.72
N ALA A 897 8.22 -16.08 26.33
CA ALA A 897 8.90 -14.91 26.88
C ALA A 897 9.86 -15.31 28.03
N LYS A 898 9.42 -16.17 28.95
CA LYS A 898 10.25 -16.69 30.05
C LYS A 898 11.45 -17.50 29.56
N LEU A 899 11.27 -18.35 28.57
CA LEU A 899 12.35 -19.14 27.98
C LEU A 899 13.46 -18.25 27.39
N GLU A 900 13.07 -17.27 26.60
CA GLU A 900 14.02 -16.34 25.99
C GLU A 900 14.68 -15.46 27.05
N PHE A 901 13.90 -14.91 27.99
CA PHE A 901 14.44 -14.12 29.07
C PHE A 901 15.53 -14.87 29.86
N ASN A 902 15.23 -16.11 30.25
CA ASN A 902 16.18 -16.95 30.97
C ASN A 902 17.46 -17.25 30.18
N ALA A 903 17.33 -17.42 28.87
CA ALA A 903 18.49 -17.58 27.99
C ALA A 903 19.34 -16.30 27.92
N ILE A 904 18.72 -15.12 27.73
CA ILE A 904 19.41 -13.82 27.73
C ILE A 904 20.11 -13.58 29.06
N TRP A 905 19.39 -13.81 30.15
CA TRP A 905 19.92 -13.55 31.50
C TRP A 905 21.10 -14.46 31.85
N ARG A 906 20.99 -15.75 31.53
CA ARG A 906 22.07 -16.73 31.73
C ARG A 906 23.33 -16.40 30.92
N GLU A 907 23.19 -15.98 29.69
CA GLU A 907 24.31 -15.54 28.84
C GLU A 907 24.94 -14.26 29.41
N TRP A 908 24.13 -13.32 29.89
CA TRP A 908 24.61 -12.11 30.53
C TRP A 908 25.34 -12.41 31.88
N GLU A 909 24.86 -13.36 32.65
CA GLU A 909 25.56 -13.78 33.90
C GLU A 909 26.96 -14.36 33.61
N LYS A 910 27.23 -14.90 32.43
CA LYS A 910 28.56 -15.37 32.03
C LYS A 910 29.53 -14.20 31.74
N ASP A 911 29.03 -13.14 31.10
CA ASP A 911 29.78 -11.92 30.79
C ASP A 911 28.87 -10.68 31.00
N PRO A 912 28.86 -10.09 32.18
CA PRO A 912 28.04 -8.92 32.50
C PRO A 912 28.39 -7.66 31.70
N ASN A 913 29.55 -7.61 31.03
CA ASN A 913 29.96 -6.50 30.19
C ASN A 913 29.24 -6.54 28.81
N GLN A 914 28.71 -7.69 28.44
CA GLN A 914 27.99 -7.82 27.16
C GLN A 914 26.55 -7.33 27.33
N PRO A 915 26.11 -6.31 26.55
CA PRO A 915 24.75 -5.81 26.61
C PRO A 915 23.70 -6.89 26.31
N LYS A 916 22.64 -6.97 27.11
CA LYS A 916 21.54 -7.95 26.95
C LYS A 916 20.87 -7.84 25.58
N THR A 917 20.83 -6.62 25.05
CA THR A 917 20.26 -6.37 23.69
C THR A 917 21.11 -7.00 22.59
N LEU A 918 22.44 -7.03 22.73
CA LEU A 918 23.35 -7.72 21.79
C LEU A 918 23.27 -9.24 21.95
N ILE A 919 23.13 -9.73 23.19
CA ILE A 919 22.90 -11.15 23.49
C ILE A 919 21.59 -11.61 22.82
N ALA A 920 20.51 -10.84 22.97
CA ALA A 920 19.22 -11.16 22.32
C ALA A 920 19.35 -11.26 20.80
N ASP A 921 20.13 -10.36 20.18
CA ASP A 921 20.42 -10.41 18.74
C ASP A 921 21.26 -11.64 18.36
N ALA A 922 22.25 -12.00 19.16
CA ALA A 922 23.08 -13.19 18.94
C ALA A 922 22.25 -14.49 19.02
N LEU A 923 21.41 -14.63 20.04
CA LEU A 923 20.45 -15.73 20.17
C LEU A 923 19.48 -15.80 19.00
N SER A 924 18.95 -14.65 18.55
CA SER A 924 18.05 -14.58 17.39
C SER A 924 18.76 -15.03 16.10
N ARG A 925 19.98 -14.55 15.85
CA ARG A 925 20.77 -14.97 14.68
C ARG A 925 21.07 -16.46 14.71
N LYS A 926 21.49 -17.00 15.88
CA LYS A 926 21.74 -18.43 16.04
C LYS A 926 20.50 -19.26 15.81
N ASN A 927 19.34 -18.83 16.34
CA ASN A 927 18.06 -19.50 16.12
C ASN A 927 17.71 -19.55 14.62
N VAL A 928 17.84 -18.42 13.91
CA VAL A 928 17.61 -18.37 12.45
C VAL A 928 18.56 -19.29 11.68
N GLN A 929 19.84 -19.34 12.09
CA GLN A 929 20.84 -20.22 11.46
C GLN A 929 20.51 -21.71 11.71
N MET A 930 20.23 -22.08 12.96
CA MET A 930 19.87 -23.47 13.32
C MET A 930 18.60 -23.91 12.62
N ARG A 931 17.59 -23.05 12.55
CA ARG A 931 16.37 -23.30 11.79
C ARG A 931 16.65 -23.57 10.30
N ALA A 932 17.50 -22.80 9.68
CA ALA A 932 17.91 -23.01 8.29
C ALA A 932 18.66 -24.34 8.12
N ASN A 933 19.55 -24.68 9.03
CA ASN A 933 20.28 -25.96 9.03
C ASN A 933 19.34 -27.15 9.17
N VAL A 934 18.37 -27.09 10.10
CA VAL A 934 17.35 -28.12 10.28
C VAL A 934 16.48 -28.25 9.02
N LEU A 935 16.06 -27.15 8.40
CA LEU A 935 15.23 -27.17 7.17
C LEU A 935 15.99 -27.75 5.97
N SER A 936 17.32 -27.64 5.90
CA SER A 936 18.13 -28.20 4.84
C SER A 936 18.54 -29.66 5.08
N SER A 937 18.20 -30.22 6.24
CA SER A 937 18.50 -31.61 6.58
C SER A 937 17.35 -32.55 6.19
N ASP A 938 17.63 -33.85 6.19
CA ASP A 938 16.66 -34.93 5.94
C ASP A 938 15.95 -35.44 7.20
N ILE A 939 16.06 -34.73 8.32
CA ILE A 939 15.49 -35.08 9.62
C ILE A 939 13.98 -35.33 9.57
N PHE A 940 13.29 -34.69 8.60
CA PHE A 940 11.84 -34.83 8.40
C PHE A 940 11.40 -36.17 7.78
N GLN A 941 12.35 -37.01 7.36
CA GLN A 941 12.05 -38.40 6.97
C GLN A 941 11.60 -39.24 8.18
N ASN A 942 11.98 -38.82 9.37
CA ASN A 942 11.52 -39.44 10.61
C ASN A 942 10.11 -38.94 10.98
N ARG A 943 9.10 -39.75 10.62
CA ARG A 943 7.68 -39.43 10.86
C ARG A 943 7.32 -39.36 12.35
N ASP A 944 7.94 -40.14 13.19
CA ASP A 944 7.67 -40.15 14.65
C ASP A 944 8.17 -38.82 15.26
N LEU A 945 9.31 -38.34 14.80
CA LEU A 945 9.80 -37.02 15.21
C LEU A 945 8.84 -35.93 14.80
N VAL A 946 8.41 -35.89 13.52
CA VAL A 946 7.47 -34.86 13.04
C VAL A 946 6.16 -34.94 13.84
N ARG A 947 5.62 -36.13 14.05
CA ARG A 947 4.40 -36.35 14.83
C ARG A 947 4.56 -35.86 16.27
N TYR A 948 5.68 -36.22 16.93
CA TYR A 948 6.00 -35.76 18.27
C TYR A 948 6.05 -34.24 18.39
N VAL A 949 6.78 -33.57 17.47
CA VAL A 949 6.89 -32.13 17.52
C VAL A 949 5.56 -31.43 17.22
N MET A 950 4.76 -31.97 16.30
CA MET A 950 3.41 -31.47 16.02
C MET A 950 2.51 -31.60 17.26
N ASP A 951 2.59 -32.71 18.00
CA ASP A 951 1.88 -32.91 19.26
C ASP A 951 2.31 -31.89 20.33
N GLN A 952 3.61 -31.62 20.45
CA GLN A 952 4.14 -30.63 21.41
C GLN A 952 3.79 -29.20 21.05
N TYR A 953 3.70 -28.90 19.75
CA TYR A 953 3.35 -27.57 19.26
C TYR A 953 1.85 -27.26 19.38
N ALA A 954 1.00 -28.22 19.05
CA ALA A 954 -0.45 -28.06 19.08
C ALA A 954 -0.96 -27.81 20.52
N LEU A 955 -1.86 -26.84 20.67
CA LEU A 955 -2.50 -26.53 21.93
C LEU A 955 -3.47 -27.65 22.34
N LYS A 956 -3.66 -27.89 23.62
CA LYS A 956 -4.52 -28.97 24.15
C LYS A 956 -5.95 -28.88 23.64
N THR A 957 -6.52 -27.68 23.69
CA THR A 957 -7.87 -27.42 23.21
C THR A 957 -8.03 -27.81 21.72
N LEU A 958 -7.05 -27.56 20.87
CA LEU A 958 -7.10 -27.95 19.45
C LEU A 958 -7.03 -29.46 19.29
N LYS A 959 -6.21 -30.14 20.09
CA LYS A 959 -6.07 -31.64 20.08
C LYS A 959 -7.35 -32.38 20.52
N GLU A 960 -8.21 -31.74 21.30
CA GLU A 960 -9.49 -32.32 21.70
C GLU A 960 -10.47 -32.50 20.53
N VAL A 961 -10.34 -31.64 19.48
CA VAL A 961 -11.26 -31.67 18.33
C VAL A 961 -10.59 -32.15 17.04
N VAL A 962 -9.27 -32.01 16.91
CA VAL A 962 -8.52 -32.50 15.75
C VAL A 962 -7.35 -33.37 16.25
N PRO A 963 -7.38 -34.66 16.06
CA PRO A 963 -6.25 -35.55 16.38
C PRO A 963 -5.00 -35.19 15.58
N VAL A 964 -3.81 -35.39 16.16
CA VAL A 964 -2.52 -35.04 15.54
C VAL A 964 -2.36 -35.69 14.15
N ASP A 965 -2.82 -36.93 13.97
CA ASP A 965 -2.72 -37.57 12.67
C ASP A 965 -3.56 -36.89 11.59
N VAL A 966 -4.72 -36.36 11.95
CA VAL A 966 -5.55 -35.52 11.05
C VAL A 966 -4.88 -34.18 10.79
N MET A 967 -4.18 -33.58 11.79
CA MET A 967 -3.39 -32.37 11.57
C MET A 967 -2.28 -32.62 10.55
N LEU A 968 -1.59 -33.77 10.63
CA LEU A 968 -0.54 -34.15 9.68
C LEU A 968 -1.05 -34.34 8.24
N GLU A 969 -2.32 -34.71 8.08
CA GLU A 969 -2.97 -34.81 6.76
C GLU A 969 -3.36 -33.43 6.19
N ARG A 970 -3.90 -32.55 7.04
CA ARG A 970 -4.48 -31.25 6.63
C ARG A 970 -3.45 -30.13 6.49
N VAL A 971 -2.47 -30.07 7.39
CA VAL A 971 -1.45 -29.03 7.39
C VAL A 971 -0.43 -29.30 6.27
N PRO A 972 -0.12 -28.30 5.42
CA PRO A 972 0.87 -28.46 4.34
C PRO A 972 2.23 -28.93 4.87
N LYS A 973 2.89 -29.84 4.15
CA LYS A 973 4.17 -30.46 4.60
C LYS A 973 5.27 -29.43 4.87
N ASN A 974 5.41 -28.42 4.03
CA ASN A 974 6.38 -27.34 4.25
C ASN A 974 6.10 -26.57 5.54
N TYR A 975 4.82 -26.37 5.91
CA TYR A 975 4.46 -25.76 7.19
C TYR A 975 4.78 -26.69 8.38
N GLN A 976 4.53 -27.99 8.27
CA GLN A 976 4.94 -28.98 9.27
C GLN A 976 6.46 -28.94 9.49
N HIS A 977 7.24 -28.93 8.39
CA HIS A 977 8.71 -28.82 8.46
C HIS A 977 9.15 -27.50 9.13
N ALA A 978 8.44 -26.40 8.84
CA ALA A 978 8.70 -25.11 9.47
C ALA A 978 8.42 -25.14 10.99
N ILE A 979 7.33 -25.80 11.44
CA ILE A 979 7.04 -26.04 12.86
C ILE A 979 8.18 -26.82 13.51
N CYS A 980 8.57 -27.95 12.90
CA CYS A 980 9.63 -28.79 13.46
C CYS A 980 10.96 -28.04 13.54
N ALA A 981 11.35 -27.35 12.48
CA ALA A 981 12.60 -26.59 12.44
C ALA A 981 12.62 -25.47 13.49
N MET A 982 11.52 -24.74 13.64
CA MET A 982 11.39 -23.71 14.66
C MET A 982 11.46 -24.28 16.06
N TRP A 983 10.67 -25.32 16.35
CA TRP A 983 10.56 -25.90 17.67
C TRP A 983 11.92 -26.46 18.13
N LEU A 984 12.58 -27.23 17.26
CA LEU A 984 13.91 -27.80 17.54
C LEU A 984 14.96 -26.70 17.74
N ALA A 985 15.02 -25.72 16.83
CA ALA A 985 16.00 -24.64 16.91
C ALA A 985 15.82 -23.77 18.15
N SER A 986 14.58 -23.29 18.42
CA SER A 986 14.33 -22.40 19.54
C SER A 986 14.58 -23.07 20.90
N ARG A 987 14.11 -24.30 21.09
CA ARG A 987 14.36 -25.06 22.33
C ARG A 987 15.84 -25.32 22.53
N TYR A 988 16.55 -25.77 21.51
CA TYR A 988 17.98 -25.96 21.55
C TYR A 988 18.73 -24.68 21.93
N VAL A 989 18.50 -23.60 21.23
CA VAL A 989 19.22 -22.30 21.46
C VAL A 989 18.91 -21.75 22.85
N TYR A 990 17.66 -21.80 23.30
CA TYR A 990 17.31 -21.34 24.64
C TYR A 990 17.86 -22.23 25.75
N GLN A 991 18.07 -23.52 25.50
CA GLN A 991 18.68 -24.42 26.47
C GLN A 991 20.21 -24.28 26.54
N THR A 992 20.88 -24.15 25.39
CA THR A 992 22.34 -24.27 25.29
C THR A 992 23.06 -22.92 25.16
N GLY A 993 22.38 -21.85 24.69
CA GLY A 993 22.95 -20.51 24.55
C GLY A 993 23.65 -20.26 23.22
N VAL A 994 24.42 -19.15 23.17
CA VAL A 994 25.07 -18.65 21.95
C VAL A 994 26.24 -19.50 21.53
N ASP A 995 27.05 -19.98 22.47
CA ASP A 995 28.36 -20.65 22.23
C ASP A 995 28.24 -22.16 22.02
N SER A 996 27.02 -22.71 22.03
CA SER A 996 26.79 -24.13 21.81
C SER A 996 27.26 -24.60 20.42
N ASN A 997 27.74 -25.83 20.36
CA ASN A 997 28.33 -26.44 19.18
C ASN A 997 27.49 -27.62 18.63
N GLU A 998 28.02 -28.29 17.62
CA GLU A 998 27.35 -29.42 16.96
C GLU A 998 27.16 -30.62 17.90
N PHE A 999 28.10 -30.88 18.83
CA PHE A 999 27.95 -31.96 19.80
C PHE A 999 26.83 -31.71 20.81
N ASP A 1000 26.61 -30.44 21.19
CA ASP A 1000 25.48 -30.05 22.01
C ASP A 1000 24.17 -30.29 21.30
N PHE A 1001 24.13 -30.05 19.97
CA PHE A 1001 22.98 -30.35 19.16
C PHE A 1001 22.72 -31.87 19.05
N PHE A 1002 23.76 -32.66 18.86
CA PHE A 1002 23.61 -34.11 18.87
C PHE A 1002 23.05 -34.66 20.19
N ARG A 1003 23.56 -34.20 21.32
CA ARG A 1003 23.04 -34.58 22.63
C ARG A 1003 21.57 -34.21 22.79
N TYR A 1004 21.21 -32.96 22.44
CA TYR A 1004 19.85 -32.49 22.47
C TYR A 1004 18.94 -33.35 21.59
N MET A 1005 19.36 -33.65 20.36
CA MET A 1005 18.57 -34.49 19.43
C MET A 1005 18.40 -35.92 19.91
N THR A 1006 19.39 -36.48 20.59
CA THR A 1006 19.29 -37.81 21.20
C THR A 1006 18.15 -37.87 22.24
N GLU A 1007 18.01 -36.86 23.06
CA GLU A 1007 16.91 -36.71 24.03
C GLU A 1007 15.56 -36.55 23.32
N VAL A 1008 15.50 -35.73 22.26
CA VAL A 1008 14.28 -35.52 21.48
C VAL A 1008 13.82 -36.79 20.80
N TYR A 1009 14.73 -37.59 20.18
CA TYR A 1009 14.42 -38.87 19.56
C TYR A 1009 13.93 -39.90 20.57
N ALA A 1010 14.55 -39.97 21.75
CA ALA A 1010 14.11 -40.83 22.82
C ALA A 1010 12.68 -40.51 23.27
N ASN A 1011 12.32 -39.24 23.36
CA ASN A 1011 10.98 -38.79 23.71
C ASN A 1011 9.98 -39.04 22.59
N ALA A 1012 10.35 -38.87 21.34
CA ALA A 1012 9.51 -39.17 20.17
C ALA A 1012 9.18 -40.69 20.11
N ALA A 1013 10.19 -41.55 20.31
CA ALA A 1013 9.99 -43.00 20.33
C ALA A 1013 9.11 -43.49 21.50
N LYS A 1014 9.15 -42.80 22.65
CA LYS A 1014 8.23 -43.12 23.79
C LYS A 1014 6.81 -42.68 23.49
N SER A 1015 6.61 -41.57 22.79
CA SER A 1015 5.30 -41.04 22.42
C SER A 1015 4.64 -41.83 21.28
N ALA A 1016 5.42 -42.54 20.48
CA ALA A 1016 4.93 -43.38 19.38
C ALA A 1016 4.41 -44.77 19.87
N LYS A 1017 4.83 -45.21 21.08
CA LYS A 1017 4.32 -46.37 21.77
C LYS A 1017 3.04 -46.04 22.57
#